data_891a510119c05532fa84cd45d3f91ea4
#
_entry.id   891a510119c05532fa84cd45d3f91ea4
#
_cell.length_a   1.000
_cell.length_b   1.000
_cell.length_c   1.000
_cell.angle_alpha   90.00
_cell.angle_beta   90.00
_cell.angle_gamma   90.00
#
_symmetry.space_group_name_H-M   'P 1'
#
loop_
_entity.id
_entity.type
_entity.pdbx_description
1 polymer ?
#
loop_
_entity_poly.entity_id
_entity_poly.type
_entity_poly.pdbx_seq_one_letter_code
_entity_poly.pdbx_strand_id
1 'polypeptide(L)'
;MYVDRTFLTLLFGAALIWSAPPAHAQGSKNVTLLAHLNQHPGYSACWSYVHPDGREYAILGTTDGTAIVNVTIPAASYEVAFIPGLGSQWREMKQYRTYVYVSTEAQGGGIQIIDMANPELPQLRGVYATGINREHTLEVDSTRALLFCNGTRLDAAQTGMRVLSLADPLNPVDVGGYTADYVHDCFPRGDTLFASCIYNGIMRVLNIANPAAITEITSWTYPKAFTHSAETSKDGKYLYVCDELNYGTMKIFDIHDLIAHPQIMEITVNPLAIVHNIHVKADTGFVAYYTEGIRLFDLSDPTLPAEFGYYDTYAGFSGGFHGVWEIAPRFPSGTFVASDIGTGLYVFRTNPNYGILKVRAIDPTTGPLSDVDVTAMGETDSTRTQGSGAVRLALGPGSHTLRAKKFGYASVIWPVTIAKGAHDSIMVTLQPQPLATVTGVARRSSDSAGLEGADLEMEDTPLGAESAAGGAYSMPGVPGGVYSMTCDRAGYVPVTRLTAVQPGVDRTADFTLHKAAWYDSCDADRGWSLSATGDNAVTGLWERADPVGTSQTAAPARHLGPPAYEAGSLHPAAKHEEPPEGTLASGPVQPEDDHTPGAGGFCFVTGNSTPGNPPGTNDVDGGKTTLTTPPLGMATMTDPHVHFARWFYMNSPGEPDSFLIDVSADGVTWVKVRSILTSEPAWRHETFRVRDYITPTSTVRVRFTAQDQAPEGVVEAAVDDFEFYDAALTPAGASDPQTTPAPQMTVGAPRPNPAARSASITLTLPAPALAHVAVYDLAGRKVRTLLEGQAAAGPTTLEWDGKDALGRGVSSGVYWIRAAAGGRVFERKLVWVR
;
A
#
# COMPACT_ATOMS: atom_id res chain seq x y z
N MET A 1 4.72 -2.58 -83.69
CA MET A 1 5.28 -3.89 -83.44
C MET A 1 6.10 -3.79 -82.18
N TYR A 2 5.76 -4.60 -81.20
CA TYR A 2 6.28 -4.65 -79.80
C TYR A 2 5.83 -3.58 -78.81
N VAL A 3 4.84 -3.99 -78.04
CA VAL A 3 4.39 -3.38 -76.82
C VAL A 3 5.28 -3.89 -75.68
N ASP A 4 5.78 -3.00 -74.85
CA ASP A 4 6.45 -3.36 -73.61
C ASP A 4 5.55 -2.88 -72.44
N ARG A 5 5.10 -3.87 -71.60
CA ARG A 5 4.27 -3.62 -70.44
C ARG A 5 5.20 -3.59 -69.21
N THR A 6 5.42 -2.42 -68.64
CA THR A 6 6.05 -2.30 -67.34
C THR A 6 5.02 -2.41 -66.22
N PHE A 7 5.10 -3.49 -65.44
CA PHE A 7 4.31 -3.69 -64.21
C PHE A 7 4.80 -2.78 -63.09
N LEU A 8 3.95 -1.89 -62.67
CA LEU A 8 4.18 -1.06 -61.49
C LEU A 8 3.72 -1.84 -60.24
N THR A 9 4.66 -2.41 -59.47
CA THR A 9 4.39 -3.10 -58.22
C THR A 9 4.23 -2.06 -57.11
N LEU A 10 3.00 -1.81 -56.67
CA LEU A 10 2.72 -1.03 -55.45
C LEU A 10 3.03 -1.90 -54.24
N LEU A 11 4.10 -1.58 -53.54
CA LEU A 11 4.38 -2.07 -52.17
C LEU A 11 3.45 -1.32 -51.20
N PHE A 12 2.39 -1.97 -50.76
CA PHE A 12 1.68 -1.58 -49.55
C PHE A 12 2.56 -1.93 -48.33
N GLY A 13 3.24 -0.95 -47.82
CA GLY A 13 3.83 -1.04 -46.48
C GLY A 13 2.70 -1.03 -45.43
N ALA A 14 2.36 -2.18 -44.87
CA ALA A 14 1.54 -2.26 -43.67
C ALA A 14 2.38 -1.73 -42.49
N ALA A 15 2.14 -0.48 -42.12
CA ALA A 15 2.58 0.03 -40.84
C ALA A 15 1.82 -0.72 -39.74
N LEU A 16 2.50 -1.65 -39.08
CA LEU A 16 2.04 -2.20 -37.82
C LEU A 16 2.01 -1.05 -36.82
N ILE A 17 0.84 -0.45 -36.66
CA ILE A 17 0.55 0.40 -35.50
C ILE A 17 0.52 -0.56 -34.30
N TRP A 18 1.60 -0.61 -33.57
CA TRP A 18 1.60 -1.11 -32.20
C TRP A 18 0.70 -0.17 -31.41
N SER A 19 -0.57 -0.53 -31.27
CA SER A 19 -1.39 0.05 -30.23
C SER A 19 -0.81 -0.43 -28.91
N ALA A 20 -0.21 0.49 -28.16
CA ALA A 20 0.07 0.25 -26.75
C ALA A 20 -1.22 -0.31 -26.10
N PRO A 21 -1.13 -1.32 -25.22
CA PRO A 21 -2.29 -1.78 -24.49
C PRO A 21 -2.90 -0.57 -23.77
N PRO A 22 -4.24 -0.44 -23.77
CA PRO A 22 -4.88 0.66 -23.04
C PRO A 22 -4.39 0.58 -21.59
N ALA A 23 -3.84 1.69 -21.10
CA ALA A 23 -3.51 1.85 -19.70
C ALA A 23 -4.72 1.35 -18.89
N HIS A 24 -4.51 0.40 -18.00
CA HIS A 24 -5.56 -0.05 -17.12
C HIS A 24 -5.96 1.15 -16.28
N ALA A 25 -7.14 1.70 -16.53
CA ALA A 25 -7.71 2.72 -15.65
C ALA A 25 -7.90 2.06 -14.30
N GLN A 26 -6.99 2.31 -13.39
CA GLN A 26 -7.16 1.97 -12.00
C GLN A 26 -8.33 2.82 -11.49
N GLY A 27 -9.04 2.37 -10.49
CA GLY A 27 -10.35 2.85 -10.12
C GLY A 27 -10.47 4.37 -9.99
N SER A 28 -11.67 4.87 -10.19
CA SER A 28 -12.01 6.25 -9.86
C SER A 28 -13.37 6.31 -9.18
N LYS A 29 -13.54 7.23 -8.23
CA LYS A 29 -14.79 7.48 -7.52
C LYS A 29 -15.00 8.98 -7.40
N ASN A 30 -16.17 9.48 -7.80
CA ASN A 30 -16.59 10.90 -7.69
C ASN A 30 -15.60 11.92 -8.30
N VAL A 31 -14.69 11.49 -9.16
CA VAL A 31 -13.73 12.31 -9.89
C VAL A 31 -13.83 12.01 -11.38
N THR A 32 -13.87 13.04 -12.20
CA THR A 32 -13.92 12.93 -13.65
C THR A 32 -12.63 13.52 -14.24
N LEU A 33 -11.90 12.72 -15.01
CA LEU A 33 -10.79 13.19 -15.83
C LEU A 33 -11.34 13.98 -17.03
N LEU A 34 -10.85 15.19 -17.23
CA LEU A 34 -11.26 16.09 -18.30
C LEU A 34 -10.21 16.20 -19.40
N ALA A 35 -8.93 16.24 -19.01
CA ALA A 35 -7.79 16.21 -19.93
C ALA A 35 -6.56 15.61 -19.27
N HIS A 36 -5.63 15.11 -20.09
CA HIS A 36 -4.34 14.59 -19.67
C HIS A 36 -3.28 15.04 -20.68
N LEU A 37 -2.19 15.64 -20.19
CA LEU A 37 -1.07 16.12 -20.98
C LEU A 37 0.22 15.45 -20.50
N ASN A 38 0.94 14.83 -21.43
CA ASN A 38 2.21 14.14 -21.15
C ASN A 38 3.19 14.44 -22.31
N GLN A 39 3.84 15.61 -22.27
CA GLN A 39 4.67 16.14 -23.36
C GLN A 39 6.14 16.29 -22.97
N HIS A 40 6.49 16.10 -21.67
CA HIS A 40 7.83 16.28 -21.14
C HIS A 40 8.38 14.96 -20.58
N PRO A 41 9.70 14.84 -20.41
CA PRO A 41 10.33 13.57 -20.00
C PRO A 41 10.09 13.16 -18.54
N GLY A 42 9.67 14.09 -17.69
CA GLY A 42 9.39 13.87 -16.27
C GLY A 42 8.81 15.11 -15.62
N TYR A 43 8.13 14.95 -14.51
CA TYR A 43 7.33 15.98 -13.88
C TYR A 43 7.56 16.03 -12.37
N SER A 44 7.28 17.20 -11.79
CA SER A 44 7.29 17.45 -10.34
C SER A 44 5.99 18.13 -9.90
N ALA A 45 6.06 19.16 -9.04
CA ALA A 45 4.88 19.83 -8.55
C ALA A 45 4.06 20.54 -9.63
N CYS A 46 2.82 20.82 -9.33
CA CYS A 46 1.97 21.71 -10.11
C CYS A 46 1.27 22.74 -9.22
N TRP A 47 0.85 23.86 -9.79
CA TRP A 47 0.12 24.88 -9.05
C TRP A 47 -1.00 25.51 -9.88
N SER A 48 -2.01 26.03 -9.22
CA SER A 48 -3.12 26.75 -9.84
C SER A 48 -2.75 28.24 -9.98
N TYR A 49 -2.74 28.76 -11.21
CA TYR A 49 -2.64 30.19 -11.49
C TYR A 49 -3.99 30.71 -12.03
N VAL A 50 -4.50 31.75 -11.41
CA VAL A 50 -5.73 32.42 -11.88
C VAL A 50 -5.38 33.84 -12.33
N HIS A 51 -5.60 34.12 -13.60
CA HIS A 51 -5.39 35.46 -14.14
C HIS A 51 -6.52 36.40 -13.73
N PRO A 52 -6.27 37.73 -13.55
CA PRO A 52 -7.32 38.67 -13.14
C PRO A 52 -8.55 38.76 -14.06
N ASP A 53 -8.44 38.34 -15.32
CA ASP A 53 -9.60 38.25 -16.24
C ASP A 53 -10.42 36.96 -16.09
N GLY A 54 -10.05 36.08 -15.16
CA GLY A 54 -10.76 34.84 -14.86
C GLY A 54 -10.28 33.62 -15.63
N ARG A 55 -9.26 33.72 -16.50
CA ARG A 55 -8.64 32.56 -17.15
C ARG A 55 -7.83 31.75 -16.13
N GLU A 56 -7.86 30.44 -16.28
CA GLU A 56 -7.22 29.48 -15.38
C GLU A 56 -6.06 28.76 -16.09
N TYR A 57 -4.92 28.69 -15.41
CA TYR A 57 -3.72 28.03 -15.92
C TYR A 57 -3.11 27.11 -14.86
N ALA A 58 -2.71 25.91 -15.27
CA ALA A 58 -1.84 25.08 -14.46
C ALA A 58 -0.39 25.44 -14.76
N ILE A 59 0.38 25.67 -13.71
CA ILE A 59 1.83 25.78 -13.77
C ILE A 59 2.39 24.42 -13.39
N LEU A 60 3.19 23.83 -14.26
CA LEU A 60 3.66 22.45 -14.14
C LEU A 60 5.18 22.40 -14.15
N GLY A 61 5.77 21.87 -13.09
CA GLY A 61 7.19 21.59 -13.02
C GLY A 61 7.55 20.38 -13.90
N THR A 62 8.62 20.53 -14.68
CA THR A 62 9.21 19.45 -15.46
C THR A 62 10.68 19.32 -15.13
N THR A 63 11.32 18.23 -15.51
CA THR A 63 12.74 18.01 -15.23
C THR A 63 13.66 19.06 -15.87
N ASP A 64 13.20 19.75 -16.92
CA ASP A 64 13.98 20.70 -17.73
C ASP A 64 13.42 22.14 -17.75
N GLY A 65 12.32 22.38 -17.00
CA GLY A 65 11.74 23.72 -16.93
C GLY A 65 10.34 23.76 -16.30
N THR A 66 9.56 24.73 -16.74
CA THR A 66 8.19 24.95 -16.24
C THR A 66 7.24 25.12 -17.42
N ALA A 67 6.25 24.25 -17.53
CA ALA A 67 5.17 24.33 -18.51
C ALA A 67 4.00 25.17 -17.97
N ILE A 68 3.42 26.01 -18.82
CA ILE A 68 2.21 26.77 -18.52
C ILE A 68 1.08 26.23 -19.39
N VAL A 69 0.06 25.68 -18.75
CA VAL A 69 -1.05 25.00 -19.43
C VAL A 69 -2.36 25.76 -19.20
N ASN A 70 -2.99 26.19 -20.29
CA ASN A 70 -4.32 26.80 -20.23
C ASN A 70 -5.37 25.71 -19.92
N VAL A 71 -6.03 25.81 -18.78
CA VAL A 71 -7.09 24.90 -18.32
C VAL A 71 -8.45 25.60 -18.20
N THR A 72 -8.59 26.82 -18.76
CA THR A 72 -9.84 27.62 -18.74
C THR A 72 -11.01 26.83 -19.31
N ILE A 73 -10.78 26.06 -20.38
CA ILE A 73 -11.71 25.08 -20.91
C ILE A 73 -11.10 23.68 -20.64
N PRO A 74 -11.42 23.04 -19.49
CA PRO A 74 -10.65 21.89 -19.00
C PRO A 74 -10.56 20.73 -19.98
N ALA A 75 -11.62 20.43 -20.74
CA ALA A 75 -11.61 19.36 -21.73
C ALA A 75 -10.81 19.70 -23.01
N ALA A 76 -10.36 20.95 -23.16
CA ALA A 76 -9.55 21.44 -24.25
C ALA A 76 -8.27 22.08 -23.72
N SER A 77 -7.72 21.53 -22.65
CA SER A 77 -6.46 22.00 -22.05
C SER A 77 -5.29 21.84 -23.02
N TYR A 78 -4.42 22.82 -23.05
CA TYR A 78 -3.23 22.83 -23.91
C TYR A 78 -2.10 23.64 -23.28
N GLU A 79 -0.87 23.25 -23.56
CA GLU A 79 0.30 24.00 -23.17
C GLU A 79 0.43 25.28 -24.02
N VAL A 80 0.51 26.42 -23.35
CA VAL A 80 0.66 27.73 -24.01
C VAL A 80 2.11 28.15 -24.13
N ALA A 81 2.94 27.76 -23.17
CA ALA A 81 4.35 28.16 -23.13
C ALA A 81 5.17 27.21 -22.26
N PHE A 82 6.46 27.17 -22.53
CA PHE A 82 7.46 26.50 -21.74
C PHE A 82 8.60 27.47 -21.38
N ILE A 83 8.93 27.56 -20.10
CA ILE A 83 10.03 28.34 -19.57
C ILE A 83 11.17 27.41 -19.19
N PRO A 84 12.29 27.39 -19.93
CA PRO A 84 13.42 26.52 -19.62
C PRO A 84 14.02 26.81 -18.25
N GLY A 85 14.51 25.75 -17.58
CA GLY A 85 15.22 25.80 -16.31
C GLY A 85 16.42 24.87 -16.28
N LEU A 86 17.22 24.94 -15.22
CA LEU A 86 18.27 23.96 -14.99
C LEU A 86 17.67 22.59 -14.73
N GLY A 87 18.34 21.52 -15.13
CA GLY A 87 17.85 20.15 -14.90
C GLY A 87 17.66 19.87 -13.41
N SER A 88 16.43 19.50 -13.02
CA SER A 88 16.05 19.14 -11.65
C SER A 88 14.77 18.35 -11.65
N GLN A 89 14.71 17.29 -10.85
CA GLN A 89 13.45 16.59 -10.59
C GLN A 89 12.54 17.44 -9.69
N TRP A 90 13.10 18.26 -8.80
CA TRP A 90 12.34 19.05 -7.84
C TRP A 90 12.16 20.47 -8.35
N ARG A 91 10.91 20.82 -8.60
CA ARG A 91 10.44 22.18 -8.84
C ARG A 91 9.12 22.36 -8.16
N GLU A 92 9.06 23.42 -7.38
CA GLU A 92 7.81 23.88 -6.81
C GLU A 92 7.51 25.30 -7.22
N MET A 93 6.25 25.66 -7.24
CA MET A 93 5.81 26.95 -7.71
C MET A 93 4.68 27.53 -6.90
N LYS A 94 4.71 28.84 -6.67
CA LYS A 94 3.65 29.59 -6.00
C LYS A 94 3.36 30.89 -6.74
N GLN A 95 2.10 31.30 -6.69
CA GLN A 95 1.61 32.55 -7.30
C GLN A 95 1.62 33.68 -6.28
N TYR A 96 2.10 34.87 -6.69
CA TYR A 96 1.82 36.14 -6.02
C TYR A 96 1.45 37.20 -7.06
N ARG A 97 0.22 37.71 -7.03
CA ARG A 97 -0.35 38.61 -8.05
C ARG A 97 -0.26 37.96 -9.45
N THR A 98 0.37 38.66 -10.42
CA THR A 98 0.62 38.16 -11.79
C THR A 98 1.97 37.46 -11.94
N TYR A 99 2.70 37.19 -10.86
CA TYR A 99 3.98 36.53 -10.89
C TYR A 99 3.88 35.09 -10.35
N VAL A 100 4.70 34.23 -10.93
CA VAL A 100 4.94 32.87 -10.44
C VAL A 100 6.40 32.76 -10.07
N TYR A 101 6.66 32.30 -8.85
CA TYR A 101 7.98 31.97 -8.33
C TYR A 101 8.18 30.46 -8.42
N VAL A 102 9.31 30.03 -8.98
CA VAL A 102 9.61 28.61 -9.19
C VAL A 102 10.95 28.28 -8.52
N SER A 103 10.93 27.34 -7.59
CA SER A 103 12.13 26.78 -6.95
C SER A 103 12.81 25.73 -7.82
N THR A 104 14.03 25.39 -7.49
CA THR A 104 14.77 24.25 -8.06
C THR A 104 15.88 23.81 -7.14
N GLU A 105 16.09 22.49 -7.04
CA GLU A 105 17.26 21.94 -6.37
C GLU A 105 18.51 21.88 -7.24
N ALA A 106 18.44 22.30 -8.48
CA ALA A 106 19.62 22.42 -9.32
C ALA A 106 20.63 23.42 -8.72
N GLN A 107 21.88 23.01 -8.64
CA GLN A 107 22.95 23.91 -8.11
C GLN A 107 23.06 25.19 -8.91
N GLY A 108 23.02 26.32 -8.26
CA GLY A 108 23.02 27.65 -8.89
C GLY A 108 21.67 28.07 -9.47
N GLY A 109 20.60 27.31 -9.20
CA GLY A 109 19.28 27.53 -9.78
C GLY A 109 18.54 28.75 -9.25
N GLY A 110 18.55 28.95 -7.95
CA GLY A 110 17.78 30.02 -7.30
C GLY A 110 16.28 29.92 -7.59
N ILE A 111 15.59 31.06 -7.51
CA ILE A 111 14.13 31.13 -7.70
C ILE A 111 13.85 31.89 -9.02
N GLN A 112 13.25 31.22 -10.00
CA GLN A 112 12.81 31.88 -11.24
C GLN A 112 11.58 32.76 -10.95
N ILE A 113 11.52 33.94 -11.54
CA ILE A 113 10.40 34.89 -11.47
C ILE A 113 9.77 34.98 -12.85
N ILE A 114 8.58 34.42 -13.01
CA ILE A 114 7.85 34.39 -14.28
C ILE A 114 6.70 35.41 -14.21
N ASP A 115 6.69 36.32 -15.15
CA ASP A 115 5.61 37.30 -15.30
C ASP A 115 4.49 36.72 -16.17
N MET A 116 3.34 36.58 -15.55
CA MET A 116 2.10 36.05 -16.11
C MET A 116 1.08 37.17 -16.44
N ALA A 117 1.48 38.44 -16.55
CA ALA A 117 0.59 39.54 -16.94
C ALA A 117 -0.08 39.29 -18.31
N ASN A 118 0.60 38.57 -19.20
CA ASN A 118 -0.01 37.93 -20.36
C ASN A 118 0.26 36.42 -20.31
N PRO A 119 -0.66 35.60 -19.79
CA PRO A 119 -0.41 34.19 -19.63
C PRO A 119 -0.20 33.41 -20.94
N GLU A 120 -0.62 33.94 -22.08
CA GLU A 120 -0.38 33.35 -23.41
C GLU A 120 1.04 33.64 -23.94
N LEU A 121 1.76 34.59 -23.31
CA LEU A 121 3.15 34.94 -23.58
C LEU A 121 3.90 35.25 -22.29
N PRO A 122 4.00 34.29 -21.37
CA PRO A 122 4.68 34.47 -20.08
C PRO A 122 6.14 34.77 -20.29
N GLN A 123 6.73 35.57 -19.40
CA GLN A 123 8.11 35.99 -19.52
C GLN A 123 8.92 35.68 -18.26
N LEU A 124 10.05 35.00 -18.43
CA LEU A 124 11.05 34.93 -17.38
C LEU A 124 11.67 36.32 -17.17
N ARG A 125 11.43 36.91 -15.99
CA ARG A 125 11.93 38.26 -15.64
C ARG A 125 13.32 38.22 -15.00
N GLY A 126 13.69 37.10 -14.42
CA GLY A 126 14.98 36.92 -13.78
C GLY A 126 14.97 35.70 -12.84
N VAL A 127 16.11 35.54 -12.18
CA VAL A 127 16.34 34.53 -11.17
C VAL A 127 16.84 35.22 -9.91
N TYR A 128 16.17 35.03 -8.80
CA TYR A 128 16.66 35.47 -7.51
C TYR A 128 17.62 34.42 -6.94
N ALA A 129 18.88 34.78 -6.78
CA ALA A 129 19.92 33.88 -6.29
C ALA A 129 20.72 34.47 -5.10
N THR A 130 20.33 35.63 -4.58
CA THR A 130 21.02 36.24 -3.48
C THR A 130 20.75 35.46 -2.18
N GLY A 131 21.76 34.79 -1.65
CA GLY A 131 21.62 33.99 -0.48
C GLY A 131 20.85 32.65 -0.66
N ILE A 132 20.60 32.24 -1.92
CA ILE A 132 19.92 30.99 -2.26
C ILE A 132 20.68 30.35 -3.41
N ASN A 133 21.21 29.15 -3.20
CA ASN A 133 21.86 28.36 -4.23
C ASN A 133 20.95 27.22 -4.74
N ARG A 134 20.23 26.58 -3.84
CA ARG A 134 19.19 25.57 -4.10
C ARG A 134 17.99 25.84 -3.21
N GLU A 135 16.82 25.48 -3.69
CA GLU A 135 15.57 25.71 -2.99
C GLU A 135 14.66 24.51 -3.21
N HIS A 136 14.11 23.96 -2.11
CA HIS A 136 13.24 22.78 -2.19
C HIS A 136 11.80 23.20 -2.45
N THR A 137 11.10 23.73 -1.47
CA THR A 137 9.70 24.13 -1.59
C THR A 137 9.51 25.65 -1.36
N LEU A 138 8.39 26.16 -1.80
CA LEU A 138 8.00 27.55 -1.64
C LEU A 138 6.62 27.65 -1.01
N GLU A 139 6.39 28.68 -0.18
CA GLU A 139 5.06 29.06 0.24
C GLU A 139 4.90 30.59 0.26
N VAL A 140 3.67 31.07 -0.03
CA VAL A 140 3.39 32.51 -0.17
C VAL A 140 2.34 32.98 0.81
N ASP A 141 2.68 33.89 1.70
CA ASP A 141 1.69 34.70 2.40
C ASP A 141 1.36 35.95 1.56
N SER A 142 0.30 35.85 0.79
CA SER A 142 -0.16 36.92 -0.08
C SER A 142 -0.63 38.15 0.70
N THR A 143 -1.06 38.00 1.96
CA THR A 143 -1.55 39.11 2.80
C THR A 143 -0.41 40.03 3.23
N ARG A 144 0.72 39.44 3.59
CA ARG A 144 1.92 40.16 4.05
C ARG A 144 2.97 40.38 2.96
N ALA A 145 2.70 39.86 1.76
CA ALA A 145 3.63 39.85 0.63
C ALA A 145 4.98 39.22 1.02
N LEU A 146 4.94 38.02 1.58
CA LEU A 146 6.10 37.24 1.97
C LEU A 146 6.16 35.93 1.16
N LEU A 147 7.37 35.57 0.76
CA LEU A 147 7.71 34.28 0.17
C LEU A 147 8.61 33.53 1.15
N PHE A 148 8.16 32.36 1.59
CA PHE A 148 8.94 31.45 2.39
C PHE A 148 9.63 30.46 1.46
N CYS A 149 10.94 30.35 1.63
CA CYS A 149 11.83 29.54 0.81
C CYS A 149 12.38 28.43 1.71
N ASN A 150 11.89 27.22 1.53
CA ASN A 150 12.18 26.09 2.41
C ASN A 150 13.27 25.20 1.81
N GLY A 151 14.03 24.51 2.66
CA GLY A 151 15.16 23.70 2.24
C GLY A 151 16.27 24.50 1.58
N THR A 152 16.34 25.81 1.85
CA THR A 152 17.35 26.70 1.29
C THR A 152 18.74 26.24 1.66
N ARG A 153 19.62 26.12 0.65
CA ARG A 153 21.06 25.81 0.86
C ARG A 153 21.90 26.90 0.22
N LEU A 154 22.77 27.50 1.02
CA LEU A 154 23.84 28.42 0.54
C LEU A 154 25.10 27.64 0.21
N ASP A 155 25.49 26.77 1.10
CA ASP A 155 26.56 25.78 0.97
C ASP A 155 26.18 24.51 1.79
N ALA A 156 27.09 23.57 1.90
CA ALA A 156 26.85 22.31 2.64
C ALA A 156 26.58 22.50 4.16
N ALA A 157 26.83 23.69 4.71
CA ALA A 157 26.74 23.97 6.15
C ALA A 157 25.53 24.82 6.55
N GLN A 158 24.88 25.51 5.60
CA GLN A 158 23.77 26.41 5.90
C GLN A 158 22.48 25.89 5.26
N THR A 159 21.61 25.33 6.07
CA THR A 159 20.28 24.86 5.69
C THR A 159 19.23 25.59 6.53
N GLY A 160 18.01 25.67 6.04
CA GLY A 160 16.90 26.24 6.76
C GLY A 160 15.85 26.87 5.87
N MET A 161 15.11 27.83 6.38
CA MET A 161 14.08 28.58 5.66
C MET A 161 14.50 30.04 5.56
N ARG A 162 14.41 30.64 4.35
CA ARG A 162 14.55 32.08 4.14
C ARG A 162 13.20 32.72 3.92
N VAL A 163 13.08 34.00 4.27
CA VAL A 163 11.86 34.77 4.06
C VAL A 163 12.20 35.97 3.18
N LEU A 164 11.53 36.06 2.03
CA LEU A 164 11.71 37.19 1.11
C LEU A 164 10.47 38.06 1.11
N SER A 165 10.66 39.38 1.15
CA SER A 165 9.60 40.34 0.94
C SER A 165 9.30 40.47 -0.56
N LEU A 166 8.02 40.34 -0.93
CA LEU A 166 7.46 40.54 -2.25
C LEU A 166 6.81 41.92 -2.41
N ALA A 167 7.19 42.91 -1.58
CA ALA A 167 6.69 44.29 -1.73
C ALA A 167 6.93 44.83 -3.14
N ASP A 168 8.10 44.55 -3.70
CA ASP A 168 8.37 44.60 -5.14
C ASP A 168 8.49 43.16 -5.67
N PRO A 169 7.49 42.66 -6.40
CA PRO A 169 7.47 41.26 -6.86
C PRO A 169 8.63 40.90 -7.81
N LEU A 170 9.20 41.89 -8.53
CA LEU A 170 10.31 41.65 -9.44
C LEU A 170 11.69 41.67 -8.75
N ASN A 171 11.75 42.28 -7.57
CA ASN A 171 12.98 42.43 -6.81
C ASN A 171 12.76 41.99 -5.37
N PRO A 172 12.56 40.68 -5.11
CA PRO A 172 12.43 40.17 -3.76
C PRO A 172 13.62 40.55 -2.89
N VAL A 173 13.35 40.86 -1.61
CA VAL A 173 14.38 41.25 -0.64
C VAL A 173 14.35 40.28 0.54
N ASP A 174 15.50 39.73 0.89
CA ASP A 174 15.64 38.90 2.09
C ASP A 174 15.37 39.73 3.35
N VAL A 175 14.40 39.31 4.13
CA VAL A 175 13.97 39.97 5.36
C VAL A 175 14.18 39.13 6.62
N GLY A 176 14.77 37.93 6.47
CA GLY A 176 15.11 37.06 7.58
C GLY A 176 14.94 35.58 7.26
N GLY A 177 14.73 34.77 8.28
CA GLY A 177 14.58 33.33 8.12
C GLY A 177 14.72 32.56 9.43
N TYR A 178 14.66 31.23 9.32
CA TYR A 178 14.83 30.28 10.41
C TYR A 178 15.89 29.25 10.01
N THR A 179 16.95 29.13 10.78
CA THR A 179 18.13 28.31 10.45
C THR A 179 18.49 27.29 11.53
N ALA A 180 17.63 27.13 12.55
CA ALA A 180 17.89 26.18 13.63
C ALA A 180 17.59 24.74 13.21
N ASP A 181 16.85 24.53 12.14
CA ASP A 181 16.54 23.22 11.58
C ASP A 181 16.32 23.30 10.06
N TYR A 182 16.39 22.15 9.38
CA TYR A 182 15.96 22.04 8.00
C TYR A 182 14.44 22.08 7.95
N VAL A 183 13.87 23.04 7.27
CA VAL A 183 12.44 23.14 7.01
C VAL A 183 12.18 22.62 5.60
N HIS A 184 11.52 21.48 5.48
CA HIS A 184 11.20 20.86 4.21
C HIS A 184 10.05 21.58 3.52
N ASP A 185 8.98 21.80 4.26
CA ASP A 185 7.79 22.52 3.82
C ASP A 185 7.21 23.35 4.97
N CYS A 186 6.37 24.32 4.67
CA CYS A 186 5.73 25.13 5.70
C CYS A 186 4.34 25.64 5.31
N PHE A 187 3.52 25.88 6.31
CA PHE A 187 2.19 26.46 6.15
C PHE A 187 2.03 27.69 7.04
N PRO A 188 2.03 28.92 6.49
CA PRO A 188 1.83 30.16 7.25
C PRO A 188 0.34 30.42 7.49
N ARG A 189 0.01 30.81 8.73
CA ARG A 189 -1.35 31.23 9.10
C ARG A 189 -1.28 32.41 10.08
N GLY A 190 -1.49 33.62 9.58
CA GLY A 190 -1.30 34.83 10.36
C GLY A 190 0.16 34.96 10.84
N ASP A 191 0.35 35.17 12.15
CA ASP A 191 1.70 35.30 12.72
C ASP A 191 2.32 33.92 13.12
N THR A 192 1.65 32.83 12.78
CA THR A 192 2.09 31.47 13.06
C THR A 192 2.50 30.77 11.77
N LEU A 193 3.54 29.95 11.83
CA LEU A 193 3.96 29.10 10.73
C LEU A 193 4.17 27.67 11.26
N PHE A 194 3.57 26.71 10.59
CA PHE A 194 3.80 25.30 10.82
C PHE A 194 4.91 24.85 9.89
N ALA A 195 6.03 24.42 10.46
CA ALA A 195 7.22 24.02 9.72
C ALA A 195 7.42 22.50 9.83
N SER A 196 7.41 21.84 8.70
CA SER A 196 7.68 20.41 8.58
C SER A 196 9.18 20.17 8.49
N CYS A 197 9.77 19.63 9.55
CA CYS A 197 11.21 19.35 9.65
C CYS A 197 11.44 17.86 9.41
N ILE A 198 11.36 17.43 8.14
CA ILE A 198 11.25 16.04 7.70
C ILE A 198 12.35 15.14 8.26
N TYR A 199 13.61 15.55 8.16
CA TYR A 199 14.76 14.71 8.58
C TYR A 199 14.83 14.44 10.07
N ASN A 200 14.27 15.32 10.89
CA ASN A 200 14.19 15.15 12.34
C ASN A 200 12.83 14.59 12.80
N GLY A 201 11.86 14.43 11.87
CA GLY A 201 10.51 14.03 12.21
C GLY A 201 9.83 14.97 13.21
N ILE A 202 10.09 16.27 13.09
CA ILE A 202 9.60 17.28 14.01
C ILE A 202 8.65 18.23 13.31
N MET A 203 7.46 18.41 13.86
CA MET A 203 6.60 19.54 13.53
C MET A 203 6.98 20.71 14.45
N ARG A 204 7.37 21.83 13.87
CA ARG A 204 7.65 23.07 14.61
C ARG A 204 6.58 24.12 14.34
N VAL A 205 6.22 24.83 15.38
CA VAL A 205 5.32 25.98 15.30
C VAL A 205 6.13 27.24 15.61
N LEU A 206 6.22 28.10 14.61
CA LEU A 206 7.07 29.29 14.67
C LEU A 206 6.23 30.56 14.73
N ASN A 207 6.67 31.55 15.51
CA ASN A 207 6.17 32.90 15.47
C ASN A 207 6.91 33.68 14.39
N ILE A 208 6.17 34.08 13.36
CA ILE A 208 6.67 34.79 12.17
C ILE A 208 6.16 36.24 12.09
N ALA A 209 5.68 36.81 13.22
CA ALA A 209 5.24 38.21 13.26
C ALA A 209 6.37 39.16 12.81
N ASN A 210 7.61 38.81 13.13
CA ASN A 210 8.81 39.51 12.64
C ASN A 210 9.74 38.53 11.93
N PRO A 211 9.78 38.52 10.59
CA PRO A 211 10.65 37.61 9.83
C PRO A 211 12.14 37.72 10.13
N ALA A 212 12.61 38.88 10.61
CA ALA A 212 14.00 39.07 11.01
C ALA A 212 14.35 38.47 12.40
N ALA A 213 13.32 38.01 13.15
CA ALA A 213 13.49 37.46 14.49
C ALA A 213 12.44 36.38 14.76
N ILE A 214 12.44 35.32 13.89
CA ILE A 214 11.55 34.17 14.04
C ILE A 214 11.89 33.41 15.32
N THR A 215 10.89 33.06 16.13
CA THR A 215 11.07 32.31 17.36
C THR A 215 10.16 31.08 17.38
N GLU A 216 10.59 30.01 18.00
CA GLU A 216 9.77 28.83 18.19
C GLU A 216 8.72 29.07 19.28
N ILE A 217 7.46 28.68 19.01
CA ILE A 217 6.37 28.66 19.97
C ILE A 217 6.37 27.32 20.68
N THR A 218 6.38 26.24 19.91
CA THR A 218 6.41 24.85 20.36
C THR A 218 6.89 23.93 19.25
N SER A 219 7.25 22.71 19.60
CA SER A 219 7.54 21.65 18.65
C SER A 219 7.23 20.28 19.25
N TRP A 220 6.97 19.30 18.39
CA TRP A 220 6.74 17.91 18.81
C TRP A 220 7.15 16.92 17.73
N THR A 221 7.36 15.69 18.17
CA THR A 221 7.51 14.52 17.33
C THR A 221 6.54 13.43 17.77
N TYR A 222 6.40 12.38 17.01
CA TYR A 222 5.51 11.26 17.28
C TYR A 222 6.09 9.98 16.66
N PRO A 223 5.58 8.79 17.00
CA PRO A 223 6.07 7.54 16.40
C PRO A 223 5.96 7.53 14.88
N LYS A 224 7.03 7.17 14.20
CA LYS A 224 7.14 7.18 12.72
C LYS A 224 6.93 8.57 12.11
N ALA A 225 7.34 9.62 12.78
CA ALA A 225 7.25 10.96 12.24
C ALA A 225 8.26 11.16 11.11
N PHE A 226 7.75 11.59 9.96
CA PHE A 226 8.52 12.02 8.80
C PHE A 226 7.79 13.18 8.15
N THR A 227 7.67 14.26 8.91
CA THR A 227 6.80 15.41 8.64
C THR A 227 7.17 16.08 7.32
N HIS A 228 6.46 15.74 6.26
CA HIS A 228 6.70 16.26 4.92
C HIS A 228 5.94 17.56 4.69
N SER A 229 4.61 17.50 4.74
CA SER A 229 3.75 18.65 4.53
C SER A 229 2.69 18.76 5.60
N ALA A 230 2.17 19.96 5.80
CA ALA A 230 1.07 20.20 6.74
C ALA A 230 0.18 21.34 6.29
N GLU A 231 -1.13 21.21 6.49
CA GLU A 231 -2.09 22.29 6.30
C GLU A 231 -3.16 22.25 7.40
N THR A 232 -3.69 23.43 7.79
CA THR A 232 -4.70 23.49 8.84
C THR A 232 -6.10 23.28 8.28
N SER A 233 -7.04 22.85 9.14
CA SER A 233 -8.46 22.98 8.85
C SER A 233 -8.85 24.44 8.58
N LYS A 234 -9.96 24.62 7.89
CA LYS A 234 -10.47 25.97 7.54
C LYS A 234 -10.58 26.90 8.75
N ASP A 235 -11.00 26.40 9.90
CA ASP A 235 -11.13 27.17 11.15
C ASP A 235 -9.82 27.29 11.94
N GLY A 236 -8.75 26.60 11.51
CA GLY A 236 -7.42 26.65 12.12
C GLY A 236 -7.28 25.88 13.44
N LYS A 237 -8.19 24.96 13.72
CA LYS A 237 -8.21 24.22 14.99
C LYS A 237 -7.62 22.85 14.91
N TYR A 238 -7.42 22.34 13.70
CA TYR A 238 -6.82 21.06 13.43
C TYR A 238 -5.69 21.20 12.42
N LEU A 239 -4.65 20.42 12.57
CA LEU A 239 -3.51 20.33 11.67
C LEU A 239 -3.48 18.94 11.05
N TYR A 240 -3.46 18.88 9.74
CA TYR A 240 -3.22 17.67 8.97
C TYR A 240 -1.75 17.61 8.61
N VAL A 241 -1.09 16.49 8.92
CA VAL A 241 0.35 16.29 8.65
C VAL A 241 0.50 15.03 7.84
N CYS A 242 1.21 15.12 6.74
CA CYS A 242 1.55 13.98 5.89
C CYS A 242 2.98 13.53 6.17
N ASP A 243 3.16 12.24 6.41
CA ASP A 243 4.48 11.63 6.61
C ASP A 243 4.90 10.90 5.33
N GLU A 244 5.88 11.44 4.63
CA GLU A 244 6.36 10.95 3.34
C GLU A 244 7.36 9.82 3.50
N LEU A 245 6.91 8.69 3.97
CA LEU A 245 7.72 7.48 4.08
C LEU A 245 6.86 6.24 3.78
N ASN A 246 7.53 5.12 3.53
CA ASN A 246 6.86 3.83 3.44
C ASN A 246 6.08 3.55 4.73
N TYR A 247 4.82 3.12 4.58
CA TYR A 247 3.88 2.99 5.71
C TYR A 247 3.56 4.31 6.42
N GLY A 248 3.88 5.45 5.79
CA GLY A 248 3.52 6.78 6.27
C GLY A 248 2.02 7.01 6.22
N THR A 249 1.56 7.91 7.06
CA THR A 249 0.13 8.16 7.23
C THR A 249 -0.14 9.66 7.30
N MET A 250 -1.37 10.05 7.01
CA MET A 250 -1.82 11.40 7.33
C MET A 250 -2.32 11.43 8.77
N LYS A 251 -1.73 12.27 9.60
CA LYS A 251 -2.10 12.46 11.00
C LYS A 251 -2.88 13.73 11.21
N ILE A 252 -3.76 13.72 12.18
CA ILE A 252 -4.57 14.87 12.56
C ILE A 252 -4.30 15.22 14.00
N PHE A 253 -3.87 16.46 14.21
CA PHE A 253 -3.63 17.02 15.55
C PHE A 253 -4.71 18.05 15.87
N ASP A 254 -5.17 18.02 17.12
CA ASP A 254 -5.99 19.10 17.67
C ASP A 254 -5.04 20.22 18.13
N ILE A 255 -5.15 21.36 17.48
CA ILE A 255 -4.28 22.53 17.73
C ILE A 255 -5.06 23.71 18.33
N HIS A 256 -6.22 23.46 18.96
CA HIS A 256 -6.91 24.48 19.76
C HIS A 256 -5.99 25.03 20.87
N ASP A 257 -5.14 24.16 21.42
CA ASP A 257 -4.05 24.49 22.29
C ASP A 257 -2.75 24.02 21.63
N LEU A 258 -1.95 24.94 21.14
CA LEU A 258 -0.68 24.63 20.46
C LEU A 258 0.35 23.93 21.38
N ILE A 259 0.18 23.98 22.69
CA ILE A 259 1.09 23.31 23.62
C ILE A 259 0.66 21.86 23.86
N ALA A 260 -0.64 21.60 23.94
CA ALA A 260 -1.16 20.26 24.18
C ALA A 260 -1.18 19.39 22.91
N HIS A 261 -1.51 19.95 21.75
CA HIS A 261 -1.56 19.37 20.38
C HIS A 261 -1.76 17.85 20.32
N PRO A 262 -2.78 17.23 20.96
CA PRO A 262 -2.94 15.79 20.93
C PRO A 262 -3.20 15.28 19.51
N GLN A 263 -2.55 14.17 19.13
CA GLN A 263 -2.93 13.43 17.93
C GLN A 263 -4.30 12.78 18.16
N ILE A 264 -5.26 13.09 17.32
CA ILE A 264 -6.63 12.60 17.45
C ILE A 264 -7.00 11.54 16.43
N MET A 265 -6.27 11.46 15.31
CA MET A 265 -6.54 10.51 14.26
C MET A 265 -5.30 10.23 13.41
N GLU A 266 -5.31 9.08 12.78
CA GLU A 266 -4.36 8.65 11.77
C GLU A 266 -5.12 7.99 10.62
N ILE A 267 -4.77 8.34 9.39
CA ILE A 267 -5.45 7.85 8.19
C ILE A 267 -4.42 7.23 7.27
N THR A 268 -4.71 6.02 6.83
CA THR A 268 -4.03 5.39 5.70
C THR A 268 -5.07 4.88 4.71
N VAL A 269 -4.80 5.06 3.43
CA VAL A 269 -5.60 4.51 2.34
C VAL A 269 -5.10 3.12 1.97
N ASN A 270 -3.79 3.02 1.86
CA ASN A 270 -3.07 1.78 1.60
C ASN A 270 -1.76 1.83 2.42
N PRO A 271 -1.52 0.85 3.31
CA PRO A 271 -0.31 0.89 4.14
C PRO A 271 1.01 0.75 3.37
N LEU A 272 0.98 0.31 2.11
CA LEU A 272 2.19 0.21 1.27
C LEU A 272 2.49 1.50 0.52
N ALA A 273 1.53 2.43 0.43
CA ALA A 273 1.68 3.66 -0.33
C ALA A 273 2.18 4.81 0.55
N ILE A 274 2.79 5.80 -0.10
CA ILE A 274 3.35 6.98 0.55
C ILE A 274 2.39 8.15 0.36
N VAL A 275 1.99 8.79 1.47
CA VAL A 275 1.24 10.06 1.43
C VAL A 275 2.21 11.22 1.23
N HIS A 276 1.86 12.19 0.37
CA HIS A 276 2.74 13.30 0.05
C HIS A 276 2.17 14.65 0.54
N ASN A 277 1.36 15.32 -0.26
CA ASN A 277 0.85 16.65 0.04
C ASN A 277 -0.65 16.67 0.30
N ILE A 278 -1.08 17.52 1.22
CA ILE A 278 -2.48 17.84 1.46
C ILE A 278 -2.76 19.31 1.19
N HIS A 279 -3.86 19.58 0.48
CA HIS A 279 -4.42 20.92 0.34
C HIS A 279 -5.86 20.95 0.81
N VAL A 280 -6.18 21.89 1.69
CA VAL A 280 -7.52 22.08 2.23
C VAL A 280 -8.23 23.21 1.49
N LYS A 281 -9.35 22.89 0.82
CA LYS A 281 -10.22 23.88 0.21
C LYS A 281 -11.64 23.75 0.78
N ALA A 282 -12.04 24.72 1.55
CA ALA A 282 -13.27 24.68 2.34
C ALA A 282 -13.28 23.47 3.29
N ASP A 283 -14.22 22.55 3.13
CA ASP A 283 -14.33 21.34 3.94
C ASP A 283 -13.88 20.08 3.14
N THR A 284 -12.98 20.27 2.16
CA THR A 284 -12.44 19.19 1.35
C THR A 284 -10.92 19.15 1.47
N GLY A 285 -10.38 17.99 1.84
CA GLY A 285 -8.97 17.66 1.74
C GLY A 285 -8.67 17.04 0.38
N PHE A 286 -7.72 17.61 -0.34
CA PHE A 286 -7.16 17.10 -1.58
C PHE A 286 -5.77 16.58 -1.26
N VAL A 287 -5.57 15.27 -1.38
CA VAL A 287 -4.33 14.61 -0.98
C VAL A 287 -3.67 13.97 -2.19
N ALA A 288 -2.41 14.32 -2.41
CA ALA A 288 -1.51 13.62 -3.31
C ALA A 288 -0.98 12.38 -2.58
N TYR A 289 -1.11 11.19 -3.17
CA TYR A 289 -0.82 9.94 -2.50
C TYR A 289 -0.03 8.99 -3.40
N TYR A 290 1.01 9.50 -4.02
CA TYR A 290 1.91 8.80 -4.95
C TYR A 290 1.20 7.69 -5.76
N THR A 291 1.51 6.40 -5.52
CA THR A 291 0.96 5.26 -6.25
C THR A 291 -0.54 5.03 -6.08
N GLU A 292 -1.18 5.69 -5.11
CA GLU A 292 -2.63 5.68 -4.94
C GLU A 292 -3.33 6.85 -5.66
N GLY A 293 -2.59 7.67 -6.37
CA GLY A 293 -3.10 8.79 -7.13
C GLY A 293 -3.56 9.97 -6.27
N ILE A 294 -4.74 10.50 -6.57
CA ILE A 294 -5.38 11.56 -5.78
C ILE A 294 -6.44 10.97 -4.86
N ARG A 295 -6.52 11.48 -3.63
CA ARG A 295 -7.51 11.10 -2.62
C ARG A 295 -8.26 12.33 -2.10
N LEU A 296 -9.58 12.24 -2.02
CA LEU A 296 -10.44 13.36 -1.64
C LEU A 296 -11.21 13.01 -0.35
N PHE A 297 -11.04 13.85 0.67
CA PHE A 297 -11.66 13.65 1.98
C PHE A 297 -12.67 14.76 2.28
N ASP A 298 -13.84 14.37 2.77
CA ASP A 298 -14.79 15.26 3.41
C ASP A 298 -14.31 15.57 4.83
N LEU A 299 -13.93 16.81 5.06
CA LEU A 299 -13.40 17.34 6.33
C LEU A 299 -14.44 18.14 7.10
N SER A 300 -15.73 18.02 6.78
CA SER A 300 -16.81 18.72 7.52
C SER A 300 -16.89 18.32 9.00
N ASP A 301 -16.37 17.13 9.34
CA ASP A 301 -16.00 16.74 10.71
C ASP A 301 -14.47 16.44 10.68
N PRO A 302 -13.62 17.43 11.05
CA PRO A 302 -12.17 17.27 10.98
C PRO A 302 -11.63 16.13 11.84
N THR A 303 -12.38 15.70 12.85
CA THR A 303 -11.98 14.60 13.74
C THR A 303 -12.30 13.23 13.17
N LEU A 304 -13.11 13.16 12.13
CA LEU A 304 -13.54 11.94 11.46
C LEU A 304 -13.66 12.18 9.94
N PRO A 305 -12.57 12.40 9.21
CA PRO A 305 -12.61 12.54 7.76
C PRO A 305 -13.24 11.33 7.08
N ALA A 306 -13.88 11.55 5.94
CA ALA A 306 -14.44 10.48 5.13
C ALA A 306 -13.93 10.58 3.70
N GLU A 307 -13.29 9.54 3.18
CA GLU A 307 -12.91 9.49 1.77
C GLU A 307 -14.17 9.40 0.91
N PHE A 308 -14.34 10.38 0.03
CA PHE A 308 -15.50 10.42 -0.85
C PHE A 308 -15.15 10.25 -2.33
N GLY A 309 -13.89 10.43 -2.70
CA GLY A 309 -13.47 10.35 -4.08
C GLY A 309 -11.99 10.08 -4.25
N TYR A 310 -11.66 9.47 -5.37
CA TYR A 310 -10.28 9.22 -5.77
C TYR A 310 -10.16 9.04 -7.28
N TYR A 311 -8.95 9.20 -7.77
CA TYR A 311 -8.54 8.82 -9.11
C TYR A 311 -7.09 8.34 -9.06
N ASP A 312 -6.88 7.09 -9.42
CA ASP A 312 -5.56 6.50 -9.47
C ASP A 312 -4.95 6.68 -10.86
N THR A 313 -3.77 7.29 -10.93
CA THR A 313 -3.03 7.55 -12.17
C THR A 313 -1.95 6.50 -12.45
N TYR A 314 -1.59 5.69 -11.45
CA TYR A 314 -0.45 4.79 -11.52
C TYR A 314 -0.88 3.34 -11.74
N ALA A 315 -0.33 2.69 -12.76
CA ALA A 315 -0.68 1.33 -13.15
C ALA A 315 0.24 0.24 -12.54
N GLY A 316 1.23 0.64 -11.74
CA GLY A 316 2.19 -0.25 -11.09
C GLY A 316 1.71 -0.81 -9.76
N PHE A 317 2.62 -1.43 -9.03
CA PHE A 317 2.37 -1.88 -7.65
C PHE A 317 2.38 -0.69 -6.70
N SER A 318 1.61 -0.79 -5.62
CA SER A 318 1.64 0.22 -4.55
C SER A 318 2.98 0.22 -3.82
N GLY A 319 3.45 1.41 -3.46
CA GLY A 319 4.72 1.66 -2.78
C GLY A 319 5.74 2.40 -3.65
N GLY A 320 6.72 3.00 -3.00
CA GLY A 320 7.72 3.84 -3.65
C GLY A 320 7.20 5.20 -4.13
N PHE A 321 8.10 5.99 -4.70
CA PHE A 321 7.86 7.37 -5.10
C PHE A 321 7.45 7.46 -6.58
N HIS A 322 6.28 6.89 -6.92
CA HIS A 322 5.71 6.88 -8.27
C HIS A 322 4.28 7.42 -8.25
N GLY A 323 3.80 7.95 -9.35
CA GLY A 323 2.43 8.44 -9.46
C GLY A 323 2.30 9.92 -9.10
N VAL A 324 1.27 10.28 -8.32
CA VAL A 324 0.93 11.69 -8.09
C VAL A 324 1.85 12.36 -7.08
N TRP A 325 2.60 13.38 -7.58
CA TRP A 325 3.44 14.25 -6.75
C TRP A 325 2.64 15.35 -6.06
N GLU A 326 1.81 16.07 -6.83
CA GLU A 326 1.15 17.27 -6.33
C GLU A 326 -0.29 17.37 -6.84
N ILE A 327 -1.12 18.06 -6.06
CA ILE A 327 -2.51 18.38 -6.42
C ILE A 327 -2.78 19.85 -6.17
N ALA A 328 -3.33 20.56 -7.15
CA ALA A 328 -3.60 21.99 -7.05
C ALA A 328 -5.11 22.30 -7.23
N PRO A 329 -5.87 22.44 -6.12
CA PRO A 329 -7.34 22.55 -6.17
C PRO A 329 -7.87 23.99 -6.20
N ARG A 330 -7.05 25.01 -6.43
CA ARG A 330 -7.42 26.41 -6.11
C ARG A 330 -8.15 27.15 -7.23
N PHE A 331 -8.55 26.50 -8.33
CA PHE A 331 -9.31 27.15 -9.39
C PHE A 331 -10.74 27.50 -8.97
N PRO A 332 -11.24 28.73 -9.30
CA PRO A 332 -12.62 29.13 -9.03
C PRO A 332 -13.68 28.32 -9.77
N SER A 333 -13.36 27.79 -10.96
CA SER A 333 -14.26 26.93 -11.76
C SER A 333 -14.63 25.61 -11.07
N GLY A 334 -13.90 25.22 -10.01
CA GLY A 334 -14.00 23.90 -9.41
C GLY A 334 -13.20 22.83 -10.15
N THR A 335 -12.48 23.20 -11.20
CA THR A 335 -11.43 22.37 -11.79
C THR A 335 -10.28 22.24 -10.80
N PHE A 336 -9.56 21.15 -10.84
CA PHE A 336 -8.30 20.96 -10.14
C PHE A 336 -7.35 20.12 -11.00
N VAL A 337 -6.09 20.23 -10.73
CA VAL A 337 -5.06 19.52 -11.48
C VAL A 337 -4.20 18.72 -10.53
N ALA A 338 -3.60 17.66 -11.05
CA ALA A 338 -2.57 16.91 -10.38
C ALA A 338 -1.43 16.61 -11.34
N SER A 339 -0.21 16.59 -10.82
CA SER A 339 0.98 16.15 -11.54
C SER A 339 1.36 14.74 -11.12
N ASP A 340 1.58 13.88 -12.10
CA ASP A 340 2.12 12.54 -11.93
C ASP A 340 3.55 12.52 -12.46
N ILE A 341 4.50 12.00 -11.68
CA ILE A 341 5.95 12.02 -11.95
C ILE A 341 6.28 11.48 -13.35
N GLY A 342 5.62 10.38 -13.73
CA GLY A 342 5.92 9.66 -14.98
C GLY A 342 4.99 10.00 -16.14
N THR A 343 3.77 10.46 -15.85
CA THR A 343 2.72 10.56 -16.85
C THR A 343 2.14 11.97 -17.04
N GLY A 344 2.53 12.95 -16.23
CA GLY A 344 2.27 14.37 -16.52
C GLY A 344 1.08 14.99 -15.81
N LEU A 345 0.47 15.96 -16.48
CA LEU A 345 -0.61 16.76 -15.91
C LEU A 345 -1.98 16.12 -16.17
N TYR A 346 -2.70 15.90 -15.11
CA TYR A 346 -4.11 15.49 -15.15
C TYR A 346 -5.02 16.66 -14.75
N VAL A 347 -6.09 16.87 -15.52
CA VAL A 347 -7.07 17.93 -15.29
C VAL A 347 -8.39 17.28 -14.89
N PHE A 348 -8.89 17.61 -13.70
CA PHE A 348 -10.00 16.94 -13.08
C PHE A 348 -11.14 17.89 -12.69
N ARG A 349 -12.30 17.28 -12.46
CA ARG A 349 -13.40 17.88 -11.72
C ARG A 349 -13.98 16.89 -10.74
N THR A 350 -14.33 17.35 -9.55
CA THR A 350 -15.14 16.56 -8.64
C THR A 350 -16.57 16.43 -9.17
N ASN A 351 -17.13 15.25 -9.07
CA ASN A 351 -18.55 15.01 -9.33
C ASN A 351 -19.19 14.41 -8.07
N PRO A 352 -19.40 15.23 -7.01
CA PRO A 352 -19.87 14.74 -5.73
C PRO A 352 -21.28 14.18 -5.86
N ASN A 353 -21.36 12.86 -5.87
CA ASN A 353 -22.63 12.13 -5.88
C ASN A 353 -22.66 11.18 -4.69
N TYR A 354 -22.65 11.74 -3.50
CA TYR A 354 -22.63 10.99 -2.26
C TYR A 354 -23.40 11.73 -1.15
N GLY A 355 -23.69 11.02 -0.07
CA GLY A 355 -24.01 11.56 1.24
C GLY A 355 -23.09 10.93 2.29
N ILE A 356 -22.97 11.56 3.42
CA ILE A 356 -22.16 11.10 4.55
C ILE A 356 -23.04 10.40 5.57
N LEU A 357 -22.66 9.19 5.94
CA LEU A 357 -23.24 8.46 7.06
C LEU A 357 -22.22 8.32 8.19
N LYS A 358 -22.49 8.88 9.33
CA LYS A 358 -21.73 8.66 10.56
C LYS A 358 -22.30 7.43 11.28
N VAL A 359 -21.51 6.38 11.40
CA VAL A 359 -21.85 5.16 12.15
C VAL A 359 -21.12 5.19 13.48
N ARG A 360 -21.86 5.01 14.58
CA ARG A 360 -21.31 4.86 15.91
C ARG A 360 -21.62 3.45 16.43
N ALA A 361 -20.59 2.65 16.60
CA ALA A 361 -20.67 1.31 17.14
C ALA A 361 -20.51 1.33 18.67
N ILE A 362 -21.36 0.63 19.36
CA ILE A 362 -21.33 0.55 20.82
C ILE A 362 -21.53 -0.91 21.29
N ASP A 363 -20.86 -1.24 22.38
CA ASP A 363 -21.19 -2.34 23.27
C ASP A 363 -22.23 -1.85 24.27
N PRO A 364 -23.30 -2.62 24.58
CA PRO A 364 -24.37 -2.18 25.48
C PRO A 364 -23.87 -1.97 26.93
N THR A 365 -22.72 -2.54 27.30
CA THR A 365 -22.18 -2.51 28.65
C THR A 365 -20.98 -1.59 28.79
N THR A 366 -20.04 -1.68 27.83
CA THR A 366 -18.75 -0.96 27.90
C THR A 366 -18.74 0.35 27.11
N GLY A 367 -19.77 0.60 26.27
CA GLY A 367 -19.87 1.84 25.51
C GLY A 367 -19.23 1.78 24.12
N PRO A 368 -18.51 2.84 23.69
CA PRO A 368 -17.97 2.93 22.34
C PRO A 368 -17.03 1.77 21.98
N LEU A 369 -17.18 1.23 20.77
CA LEU A 369 -16.35 0.16 20.22
C LEU A 369 -15.45 0.66 19.10
N SER A 370 -14.12 0.64 19.32
CA SER A 370 -13.11 0.77 18.26
C SER A 370 -13.00 -0.51 17.43
N ASP A 371 -12.32 -0.42 16.30
CA ASP A 371 -11.97 -1.56 15.42
C ASP A 371 -13.17 -2.40 14.98
N VAL A 372 -14.32 -1.76 14.84
CA VAL A 372 -15.48 -2.37 14.20
C VAL A 372 -15.38 -2.12 12.71
N ASP A 373 -15.28 -3.19 11.93
CA ASP A 373 -15.35 -3.10 10.46
C ASP A 373 -16.78 -2.75 10.05
N VAL A 374 -16.96 -1.60 9.42
CA VAL A 374 -18.21 -1.17 8.83
C VAL A 374 -18.08 -1.21 7.32
N THR A 375 -18.87 -2.05 6.68
CA THR A 375 -18.80 -2.32 5.25
C THR A 375 -20.15 -2.10 4.59
N ALA A 376 -20.19 -1.38 3.48
CA ALA A 376 -21.34 -1.37 2.59
C ALA A 376 -21.31 -2.65 1.73
N MET A 377 -22.29 -3.52 1.92
CA MET A 377 -22.33 -4.83 1.28
C MET A 377 -22.48 -4.70 -0.24
N GLY A 378 -21.57 -5.31 -0.98
CA GLY A 378 -21.52 -5.22 -2.44
C GLY A 378 -20.68 -4.05 -2.98
N GLU A 379 -20.10 -3.24 -2.10
CA GLU A 379 -19.11 -2.22 -2.41
C GLU A 379 -17.74 -2.65 -1.86
N THR A 380 -16.67 -2.07 -2.38
CA THR A 380 -15.30 -2.32 -1.89
C THR A 380 -15.00 -1.51 -0.65
N ASP A 381 -15.82 -0.50 -0.36
CA ASP A 381 -15.58 0.44 0.73
C ASP A 381 -15.85 -0.24 2.08
N SER A 382 -14.81 -0.40 2.84
CA SER A 382 -14.86 -0.78 4.24
C SER A 382 -14.03 0.20 5.06
N THR A 383 -14.47 0.46 6.28
CA THR A 383 -13.79 1.37 7.19
C THR A 383 -13.93 0.90 8.62
N ARG A 384 -13.05 1.35 9.52
CA ARG A 384 -13.04 0.94 10.93
C ARG A 384 -13.37 2.08 11.85
N THR A 385 -14.16 1.76 12.88
CA THR A 385 -14.42 2.73 13.96
C THR A 385 -13.15 3.01 14.74
N GLN A 386 -12.96 4.28 15.09
CA GLN A 386 -11.85 4.77 15.89
C GLN A 386 -12.15 4.67 17.41
N GLY A 387 -11.26 5.17 18.25
CA GLY A 387 -11.41 5.12 19.72
C GLY A 387 -12.73 5.70 20.27
N SER A 388 -13.35 6.62 19.53
CA SER A 388 -14.70 7.14 19.85
C SER A 388 -15.84 6.16 19.52
N GLY A 389 -15.53 5.01 18.93
CA GLY A 389 -16.52 4.08 18.38
C GLY A 389 -17.18 4.56 17.09
N ALA A 390 -16.71 5.64 16.49
CA ALA A 390 -17.34 6.26 15.34
C ALA A 390 -16.48 6.15 14.06
N VAL A 391 -17.18 6.19 12.94
CA VAL A 391 -16.60 6.27 11.59
C VAL A 391 -17.58 6.97 10.66
N ARG A 392 -17.09 7.57 9.57
CA ARG A 392 -17.91 8.17 8.53
C ARG A 392 -17.67 7.46 7.20
N LEU A 393 -18.75 7.21 6.46
CA LEU A 393 -18.74 6.65 5.12
C LEU A 393 -19.36 7.63 4.14
N ALA A 394 -18.73 7.81 3.00
CA ALA A 394 -19.31 8.54 1.86
C ALA A 394 -19.93 7.52 0.89
N LEU A 395 -21.25 7.44 0.89
CA LEU A 395 -22.02 6.48 0.12
C LEU A 395 -22.80 7.17 -1.00
N GLY A 396 -22.95 6.52 -2.13
CA GLY A 396 -23.80 6.99 -3.22
C GLY A 396 -25.26 7.14 -2.79
N PRO A 397 -26.05 8.00 -3.45
CA PRO A 397 -27.49 8.08 -3.16
C PRO A 397 -28.19 6.77 -3.50
N GLY A 398 -29.06 6.32 -2.60
CA GLY A 398 -29.80 5.08 -2.79
C GLY A 398 -29.88 4.24 -1.53
N SER A 399 -30.37 3.00 -1.70
CA SER A 399 -30.49 2.03 -0.61
C SER A 399 -29.25 1.16 -0.54
N HIS A 400 -28.65 1.09 0.63
CA HIS A 400 -27.47 0.26 0.94
C HIS A 400 -27.80 -0.73 2.05
N THR A 401 -27.09 -1.82 2.08
CA THR A 401 -27.07 -2.74 3.20
C THR A 401 -25.71 -2.66 3.86
N LEU A 402 -25.66 -2.28 5.12
CA LEU A 402 -24.42 -2.15 5.87
C LEU A 402 -24.24 -3.36 6.80
N ARG A 403 -22.98 -3.69 7.07
CA ARG A 403 -22.57 -4.70 8.05
C ARG A 403 -21.55 -4.11 9.00
N ALA A 404 -21.78 -4.28 10.30
CA ALA A 404 -20.77 -4.05 11.32
C ALA A 404 -20.27 -5.41 11.86
N LYS A 405 -18.95 -5.59 11.88
CA LYS A 405 -18.29 -6.82 12.35
C LYS A 405 -17.12 -6.46 13.27
N LYS A 406 -17.05 -7.15 14.41
CA LYS A 406 -15.89 -7.13 15.31
C LYS A 406 -15.69 -8.52 15.86
N PHE A 407 -14.43 -8.95 15.99
CA PHE A 407 -14.12 -10.23 16.65
C PHE A 407 -14.68 -10.24 18.09
N GLY A 408 -15.31 -11.36 18.50
CA GLY A 408 -15.97 -11.47 19.81
C GLY A 408 -17.39 -10.93 19.87
N TYR A 409 -17.94 -10.38 18.80
CA TYR A 409 -19.27 -9.79 18.75
C TYR A 409 -20.15 -10.43 17.66
N ALA A 410 -21.45 -10.43 17.89
CA ALA A 410 -22.41 -10.76 16.85
C ALA A 410 -22.43 -9.67 15.78
N SER A 411 -22.23 -10.07 14.51
CA SER A 411 -22.31 -9.13 13.39
C SER A 411 -23.72 -8.58 13.25
N VAL A 412 -23.83 -7.28 12.99
CA VAL A 412 -25.10 -6.60 12.74
C VAL A 412 -25.18 -6.19 11.28
N ILE A 413 -26.33 -6.45 10.65
CA ILE A 413 -26.64 -6.04 9.26
C ILE A 413 -27.92 -5.21 9.29
N TRP A 414 -27.90 -4.06 8.60
CA TRP A 414 -29.05 -3.17 8.53
C TRP A 414 -29.12 -2.43 7.21
N PRO A 415 -30.35 -2.12 6.73
CA PRO A 415 -30.54 -1.28 5.57
C PRO A 415 -30.39 0.20 5.94
N VAL A 416 -29.92 1.00 5.01
CA VAL A 416 -29.89 2.46 5.09
C VAL A 416 -30.19 3.05 3.72
N THR A 417 -30.84 4.22 3.69
CA THR A 417 -31.05 4.96 2.46
C THR A 417 -30.35 6.31 2.56
N ILE A 418 -29.48 6.58 1.61
CA ILE A 418 -28.65 7.78 1.57
C ILE A 418 -29.22 8.74 0.53
N ALA A 419 -29.41 10.00 0.90
CA ALA A 419 -29.71 11.08 -0.05
C ALA A 419 -28.43 11.81 -0.46
N LYS A 420 -28.38 12.34 -1.67
CA LYS A 420 -27.26 13.17 -2.12
C LYS A 420 -27.07 14.38 -1.21
N GLY A 421 -25.86 14.58 -0.71
CA GLY A 421 -25.50 15.68 0.19
C GLY A 421 -26.05 15.55 1.61
N ALA A 422 -26.65 14.41 1.97
CA ALA A 422 -27.08 14.15 3.34
C ALA A 422 -25.88 13.97 4.29
N HIS A 423 -26.09 14.36 5.55
CA HIS A 423 -25.18 14.08 6.66
C HIS A 423 -26.00 13.38 7.75
N ASP A 424 -26.09 12.08 7.64
CA ASP A 424 -26.88 11.24 8.52
C ASP A 424 -26.02 10.60 9.60
N SER A 425 -26.65 10.17 10.71
CA SER A 425 -25.96 9.47 11.79
C SER A 425 -26.79 8.32 12.29
N ILE A 426 -26.14 7.19 12.55
CA ILE A 426 -26.77 6.01 13.11
C ILE A 426 -25.91 5.41 14.23
N MET A 427 -26.56 4.88 15.25
CA MET A 427 -25.92 4.11 16.30
C MET A 427 -26.23 2.64 16.10
N VAL A 428 -25.20 1.80 16.16
CA VAL A 428 -25.29 0.35 15.98
C VAL A 428 -24.76 -0.33 17.24
N THR A 429 -25.59 -1.14 17.86
CA THR A 429 -25.22 -1.90 19.05
C THR A 429 -24.77 -3.29 18.64
N LEU A 430 -23.53 -3.65 18.95
CA LEU A 430 -23.01 -5.01 18.78
C LEU A 430 -23.10 -5.73 20.12
N GLN A 431 -23.65 -6.92 20.10
CA GLN A 431 -23.75 -7.77 21.31
C GLN A 431 -22.50 -8.64 21.42
N PRO A 432 -21.83 -8.65 22.58
CA PRO A 432 -20.76 -9.60 22.82
C PRO A 432 -21.28 -11.05 22.66
N GLN A 433 -20.50 -11.89 22.02
CA GLN A 433 -20.83 -13.31 21.94
C GLN A 433 -20.29 -14.05 23.17
N PRO A 434 -21.04 -15.04 23.71
CA PRO A 434 -20.48 -15.96 24.68
C PRO A 434 -19.26 -16.67 24.08
N LEU A 435 -18.14 -16.63 24.79
CA LEU A 435 -16.89 -17.26 24.39
C LEU A 435 -16.83 -18.71 24.85
N ALA A 436 -16.22 -19.53 24.03
CA ALA A 436 -15.93 -20.94 24.32
C ALA A 436 -14.43 -21.18 24.45
N THR A 437 -14.04 -22.33 24.95
CA THR A 437 -12.67 -22.83 24.88
C THR A 437 -12.60 -23.96 23.85
N VAL A 438 -11.64 -23.91 22.93
CA VAL A 438 -11.32 -25.06 22.07
C VAL A 438 -10.13 -25.79 22.69
N THR A 439 -10.35 -27.06 23.03
CA THR A 439 -9.30 -27.93 23.57
C THR A 439 -9.09 -29.13 22.66
N GLY A 440 -7.98 -29.81 22.80
CA GLY A 440 -7.74 -31.04 22.04
C GLY A 440 -6.35 -31.59 22.27
N VAL A 441 -5.98 -32.58 21.47
CA VAL A 441 -4.66 -33.18 21.51
C VAL A 441 -4.12 -33.32 20.09
N ALA A 442 -2.91 -32.79 19.88
CA ALA A 442 -2.11 -33.05 18.67
C ALA A 442 -1.37 -34.39 18.86
N ARG A 443 -1.49 -35.31 17.90
CA ARG A 443 -0.94 -36.68 17.99
C ARG A 443 -0.19 -37.07 16.73
N ARG A 444 0.82 -37.91 16.88
CA ARG A 444 1.45 -38.61 15.76
C ARG A 444 0.53 -39.71 15.21
N SER A 445 0.46 -39.83 13.90
CA SER A 445 -0.34 -40.89 13.24
C SER A 445 0.23 -42.29 13.43
N SER A 446 1.53 -42.42 13.63
CA SER A 446 2.22 -43.73 13.70
C SER A 446 1.93 -44.53 14.98
N ASP A 447 1.80 -43.85 16.12
CA ASP A 447 1.69 -44.49 17.44
C ASP A 447 0.69 -43.81 18.38
N SER A 448 0.00 -42.79 17.88
CA SER A 448 -0.96 -41.97 18.63
C SER A 448 -0.35 -41.23 19.83
N ALA A 449 0.97 -41.13 19.92
CA ALA A 449 1.64 -40.38 20.96
C ALA A 449 1.41 -38.87 20.75
N GLY A 450 1.27 -38.13 21.85
CA GLY A 450 1.09 -36.68 21.83
C GLY A 450 2.32 -35.96 21.25
N LEU A 451 2.09 -34.93 20.50
CA LEU A 451 3.10 -34.05 19.93
C LEU A 451 3.15 -32.77 20.77
N GLU A 452 4.26 -32.54 21.44
CA GLU A 452 4.60 -31.31 22.13
C GLU A 452 5.10 -30.26 21.13
N GLY A 453 4.79 -28.97 21.36
CA GLY A 453 5.23 -27.87 20.53
C GLY A 453 4.58 -27.85 19.14
N ALA A 454 3.35 -28.39 19.01
CA ALA A 454 2.59 -28.19 17.80
C ALA A 454 1.83 -26.87 17.90
N ASP A 455 1.99 -26.03 16.89
CA ASP A 455 1.29 -24.74 16.77
C ASP A 455 -0.12 -24.95 16.24
N LEU A 456 -1.06 -24.30 16.87
CA LEU A 456 -2.46 -24.30 16.49
C LEU A 456 -2.92 -22.87 16.24
N GLU A 457 -3.37 -22.60 15.04
CA GLU A 457 -3.87 -21.28 14.63
C GLU A 457 -5.31 -21.36 14.15
N MET A 458 -6.10 -20.33 14.48
CA MET A 458 -7.39 -20.06 13.84
C MET A 458 -7.20 -18.94 12.81
N GLU A 459 -7.27 -19.30 11.53
CA GLU A 459 -7.11 -18.34 10.43
C GLU A 459 -8.07 -17.15 10.58
N ASP A 460 -7.61 -15.96 10.19
CA ASP A 460 -8.35 -14.70 10.27
C ASP A 460 -8.76 -14.29 11.70
N THR A 461 -8.09 -14.81 12.72
CA THR A 461 -8.33 -14.44 14.13
C THR A 461 -7.01 -14.20 14.86
N PRO A 462 -7.01 -13.51 16.02
CA PRO A 462 -5.81 -13.39 16.84
C PRO A 462 -5.59 -14.61 17.76
N LEU A 463 -6.27 -15.73 17.52
CA LEU A 463 -6.25 -16.88 18.41
C LEU A 463 -5.28 -17.96 17.92
N GLY A 464 -4.37 -18.32 18.80
CA GLY A 464 -3.43 -19.43 18.66
C GLY A 464 -3.20 -20.14 19.98
N ALA A 465 -2.61 -21.31 19.92
CA ALA A 465 -2.16 -22.09 21.08
C ALA A 465 -1.03 -23.03 20.66
N GLU A 466 -0.15 -23.34 21.58
CA GLU A 466 0.87 -24.36 21.42
C GLU A 466 0.51 -25.61 22.26
N SER A 467 0.79 -26.79 21.72
CA SER A 467 0.53 -28.04 22.46
C SER A 467 1.61 -28.32 23.50
N ALA A 468 1.18 -28.62 24.72
CA ALA A 468 2.04 -29.00 25.84
C ALA A 468 2.55 -30.45 25.73
N ALA A 469 3.38 -30.87 26.71
CA ALA A 469 3.81 -32.23 26.86
C ALA A 469 2.61 -33.22 26.85
N GLY A 470 2.70 -34.21 25.97
CA GLY A 470 1.57 -35.13 25.71
C GLY A 470 0.57 -34.64 24.68
N GLY A 471 0.87 -33.51 23.99
CA GLY A 471 0.12 -33.00 22.87
C GLY A 471 -1.16 -32.22 23.21
N ALA A 472 -1.46 -32.01 24.48
CA ALA A 472 -2.66 -31.32 24.89
C ALA A 472 -2.55 -29.80 24.65
N TYR A 473 -3.63 -29.19 24.16
CA TYR A 473 -3.70 -27.75 23.97
C TYR A 473 -5.05 -27.16 24.46
N SER A 474 -5.05 -25.87 24.69
CA SER A 474 -6.24 -25.12 25.09
C SER A 474 -6.19 -23.72 24.46
N MET A 475 -7.24 -23.37 23.74
CA MET A 475 -7.44 -22.07 23.09
C MET A 475 -8.71 -21.42 23.64
N PRO A 476 -8.60 -20.59 24.68
CA PRO A 476 -9.75 -19.90 25.27
C PRO A 476 -10.17 -18.69 24.44
N GLY A 477 -11.34 -18.15 24.72
CA GLY A 477 -11.79 -16.89 24.14
C GLY A 477 -12.34 -17.01 22.72
N VAL A 478 -12.77 -18.19 22.29
CA VAL A 478 -13.26 -18.44 20.93
C VAL A 478 -14.74 -18.07 20.81
N PRO A 479 -15.12 -17.07 20.00
CA PRO A 479 -16.52 -16.77 19.72
C PRO A 479 -17.20 -17.88 18.93
N GLY A 480 -18.52 -17.91 18.95
CA GLY A 480 -19.27 -18.83 18.08
C GLY A 480 -19.02 -18.56 16.60
N GLY A 481 -18.67 -19.59 15.84
CA GLY A 481 -18.34 -19.48 14.42
C GLY A 481 -17.89 -20.79 13.80
N VAL A 482 -17.52 -20.74 12.54
CA VAL A 482 -16.82 -21.83 11.86
C VAL A 482 -15.47 -21.28 11.43
N TYR A 483 -14.43 -21.89 11.91
CA TYR A 483 -13.06 -21.45 11.74
C TYR A 483 -12.26 -22.49 10.95
N SER A 484 -11.40 -22.05 10.07
CA SER A 484 -10.30 -22.85 9.55
C SER A 484 -9.23 -22.90 10.65
N MET A 485 -8.96 -24.09 11.15
CA MET A 485 -8.00 -24.29 12.22
C MET A 485 -6.89 -25.20 11.74
N THR A 486 -5.65 -24.71 11.80
CA THR A 486 -4.46 -25.41 11.36
C THR A 486 -3.64 -25.85 12.56
N CYS A 487 -3.18 -27.08 12.55
CA CYS A 487 -2.19 -27.60 13.46
C CYS A 487 -0.93 -27.93 12.68
N ASP A 488 0.16 -27.32 13.05
CA ASP A 488 1.46 -27.45 12.42
C ASP A 488 2.52 -27.86 13.43
N ARG A 489 3.51 -28.64 12.99
CA ARG A 489 4.67 -29.04 13.78
C ARG A 489 5.81 -29.40 12.84
N ALA A 490 6.95 -28.81 13.03
CA ALA A 490 8.16 -29.10 12.25
C ALA A 490 8.42 -30.62 12.12
N GLY A 491 8.63 -31.11 10.91
CA GLY A 491 8.79 -32.52 10.58
C GLY A 491 7.49 -33.31 10.41
N TYR A 492 6.35 -32.63 10.42
CA TYR A 492 5.03 -33.25 10.24
C TYR A 492 4.20 -32.47 9.21
N VAL A 493 3.35 -33.21 8.53
CA VAL A 493 2.42 -32.60 7.56
C VAL A 493 1.39 -31.74 8.27
N PRO A 494 1.28 -30.45 8.00
CA PRO A 494 0.27 -29.58 8.58
C PRO A 494 -1.13 -30.09 8.28
N VAL A 495 -2.03 -29.97 9.25
CA VAL A 495 -3.42 -30.43 9.14
C VAL A 495 -4.35 -29.26 9.38
N THR A 496 -5.08 -28.88 8.34
CA THR A 496 -6.13 -27.85 8.43
C THR A 496 -7.51 -28.50 8.42
N ARG A 497 -8.37 -28.07 9.33
CA ARG A 497 -9.77 -28.52 9.40
C ARG A 497 -10.73 -27.39 9.75
N LEU A 498 -11.96 -27.49 9.27
CA LEU A 498 -13.03 -26.61 9.69
C LEU A 498 -13.54 -27.05 11.07
N THR A 499 -13.49 -26.14 12.02
CA THR A 499 -13.93 -26.33 13.41
C THR A 499 -15.13 -25.42 13.69
N ALA A 500 -16.28 -26.01 13.95
CA ALA A 500 -17.50 -25.29 14.32
C ALA A 500 -17.56 -25.14 15.84
N VAL A 501 -17.66 -23.91 16.32
CA VAL A 501 -17.78 -23.56 17.73
C VAL A 501 -19.15 -22.94 17.97
N GLN A 502 -19.90 -23.48 18.92
CA GLN A 502 -21.14 -22.84 19.34
C GLN A 502 -20.86 -21.76 20.39
N PRO A 503 -21.60 -20.63 20.38
CA PRO A 503 -21.39 -19.59 21.37
C PRO A 503 -21.46 -20.09 22.81
N GLY A 504 -20.39 -19.92 23.58
CA GLY A 504 -20.30 -20.29 24.99
C GLY A 504 -20.29 -21.81 25.28
N VAL A 505 -20.08 -22.63 24.24
CA VAL A 505 -20.00 -24.10 24.42
C VAL A 505 -18.62 -24.58 24.04
N ASP A 506 -17.88 -25.07 25.01
CA ASP A 506 -16.53 -25.60 24.82
C ASP A 506 -16.50 -26.70 23.75
N ARG A 507 -15.43 -26.74 23.00
CA ARG A 507 -15.26 -27.62 21.87
C ARG A 507 -13.98 -28.44 21.99
N THR A 508 -14.03 -29.74 21.69
CA THR A 508 -12.84 -30.56 21.51
C THR A 508 -12.52 -30.70 20.01
N ALA A 509 -11.25 -30.48 19.64
CA ALA A 509 -10.74 -30.61 18.28
C ALA A 509 -9.37 -31.32 18.33
N ASP A 510 -9.33 -32.63 18.10
CA ASP A 510 -8.07 -33.35 18.03
C ASP A 510 -7.46 -33.30 16.64
N PHE A 511 -6.13 -33.31 16.56
CA PHE A 511 -5.37 -33.37 15.33
C PHE A 511 -4.48 -34.61 15.32
N THR A 512 -4.34 -35.20 14.14
CA THR A 512 -3.42 -36.31 13.90
C THR A 512 -2.52 -35.97 12.73
N LEU A 513 -1.25 -35.80 13.01
CA LEU A 513 -0.25 -35.38 12.04
C LEU A 513 0.56 -36.58 11.56
N HIS A 514 0.81 -36.62 10.26
CA HIS A 514 1.69 -37.58 9.62
C HIS A 514 3.11 -37.01 9.54
N LYS A 515 4.10 -37.84 9.75
CA LYS A 515 5.50 -37.43 9.59
C LYS A 515 5.73 -37.00 8.13
N ALA A 516 6.44 -35.92 7.93
CA ALA A 516 6.90 -35.49 6.61
C ALA A 516 7.79 -36.55 5.95
N ALA A 517 7.79 -36.59 4.62
CA ALA A 517 8.63 -37.55 3.88
C ALA A 517 10.13 -37.25 4.06
N TRP A 518 10.45 -35.99 4.24
CA TRP A 518 11.79 -35.52 4.56
C TRP A 518 11.66 -34.22 5.34
N TYR A 519 12.50 -34.04 6.33
CA TYR A 519 12.56 -32.85 7.17
C TYR A 519 14.01 -32.52 7.51
N ASP A 520 14.32 -31.24 7.50
CA ASP A 520 15.62 -30.69 7.88
C ASP A 520 15.42 -29.50 8.81
N SER A 521 15.84 -29.61 10.05
CA SER A 521 15.89 -28.54 11.03
C SER A 521 17.10 -27.61 10.83
N CYS A 522 17.83 -27.78 9.76
CA CYS A 522 19.04 -27.04 9.44
C CYS A 522 20.22 -27.19 10.45
N ASP A 523 20.06 -27.93 11.55
CA ASP A 523 21.08 -28.15 12.57
C ASP A 523 22.30 -28.96 12.07
N ALA A 524 22.14 -29.70 11.00
CA ALA A 524 23.18 -30.49 10.41
C ALA A 524 23.36 -30.18 8.92
N ASP A 525 24.60 -30.29 8.43
CA ASP A 525 24.83 -30.16 6.99
C ASP A 525 24.22 -31.37 6.25
N ARG A 526 23.23 -31.10 5.43
CA ARG A 526 22.54 -32.08 4.58
C ARG A 526 22.78 -31.88 3.09
N GLY A 527 23.83 -31.13 2.74
CA GLY A 527 24.26 -30.93 1.37
C GLY A 527 23.54 -29.83 0.63
N TRP A 528 23.14 -28.79 1.33
CA TRP A 528 22.67 -27.56 0.72
C TRP A 528 23.83 -26.85 0.01
N SER A 529 23.49 -26.11 -1.06
CA SER A 529 24.43 -25.21 -1.74
C SER A 529 24.15 -23.78 -1.31
N LEU A 530 25.20 -23.14 -0.78
CA LEU A 530 25.11 -21.74 -0.26
C LEU A 530 25.41 -20.69 -1.35
N SER A 531 25.53 -21.13 -2.60
CA SER A 531 25.74 -20.22 -3.72
C SER A 531 25.27 -20.85 -5.03
N ALA A 532 25.01 -20.03 -6.04
CA ALA A 532 24.67 -20.45 -7.39
C ALA A 532 25.47 -19.68 -8.46
N THR A 533 25.55 -20.23 -9.66
CA THR A 533 26.17 -19.53 -10.80
C THR A 533 25.35 -18.24 -11.08
N GLY A 534 26.03 -17.11 -11.05
CA GLY A 534 25.44 -15.79 -11.29
C GLY A 534 25.13 -15.03 -10.01
N ASP A 535 25.49 -15.57 -8.84
CA ASP A 535 25.52 -14.78 -7.60
C ASP A 535 26.63 -13.74 -7.67
N ASN A 536 26.37 -12.58 -7.15
CA ASN A 536 27.27 -11.42 -7.22
C ASN A 536 27.23 -10.52 -5.97
N ALA A 537 26.47 -10.91 -4.93
CA ALA A 537 26.51 -10.20 -3.65
C ALA A 537 27.95 -10.17 -3.10
N VAL A 538 28.34 -9.04 -2.54
CA VAL A 538 29.66 -8.77 -1.97
C VAL A 538 29.71 -9.12 -0.50
N THR A 539 28.60 -8.88 0.22
CA THR A 539 28.37 -9.21 1.63
C THR A 539 27.07 -9.99 1.75
N GLY A 540 26.70 -10.41 2.94
CA GLY A 540 25.43 -11.08 3.21
C GLY A 540 25.26 -12.43 2.50
N LEU A 541 26.33 -13.18 2.31
CA LEU A 541 26.24 -14.49 1.68
C LEU A 541 25.53 -15.48 2.62
N TRP A 542 24.77 -16.42 2.04
CA TRP A 542 24.15 -17.48 2.82
C TRP A 542 25.17 -18.26 3.63
N GLU A 543 24.87 -18.48 4.88
CA GLU A 543 25.60 -19.36 5.77
C GLU A 543 24.64 -20.17 6.65
N ARG A 544 25.09 -21.26 7.21
CA ARG A 544 24.38 -22.04 8.20
C ARG A 544 24.94 -21.70 9.57
N ALA A 545 24.19 -21.03 10.39
CA ALA A 545 24.64 -20.52 11.67
C ALA A 545 23.50 -20.46 12.69
N ASP A 546 23.86 -20.34 13.97
CA ASP A 546 22.98 -19.87 15.03
C ASP A 546 22.79 -18.35 14.81
N PRO A 547 21.58 -17.88 14.46
CA PRO A 547 21.41 -16.50 14.07
C PRO A 547 21.58 -15.56 15.26
N VAL A 548 22.21 -14.41 15.01
CA VAL A 548 22.39 -13.36 16.02
C VAL A 548 21.47 -12.20 15.68
N GLY A 549 20.47 -11.99 16.51
CA GLY A 549 19.47 -10.96 16.28
C GLY A 549 20.07 -9.56 16.24
N THR A 550 19.67 -8.84 15.22
CA THR A 550 19.87 -7.39 15.15
C THR A 550 18.53 -6.71 15.21
N SER A 551 18.49 -5.57 15.88
CA SER A 551 17.27 -4.78 16.01
C SER A 551 17.56 -3.35 15.71
N GLN A 552 16.74 -2.75 14.87
CA GLN A 552 16.77 -1.33 14.68
C GLN A 552 16.14 -0.66 15.89
N THR A 553 16.96 0.07 16.64
CA THR A 553 16.45 0.98 17.66
C THR A 553 16.09 2.30 16.98
N ALA A 554 14.96 2.89 17.35
CA ALA A 554 14.69 4.26 16.97
C ALA A 554 15.86 5.14 17.47
N ALA A 555 16.85 5.35 16.62
CA ALA A 555 17.97 6.23 16.97
C ALA A 555 17.46 7.66 16.95
N PRO A 556 17.84 8.50 17.92
CA PRO A 556 17.68 9.93 17.75
C PRO A 556 18.45 10.31 16.47
N ALA A 557 17.79 10.99 15.55
CA ALA A 557 18.34 11.40 14.27
C ALA A 557 19.76 11.98 14.49
N ARG A 558 20.77 11.27 14.02
CA ARG A 558 22.14 11.81 14.04
C ARG A 558 22.19 12.82 12.90
N HIS A 559 22.62 14.00 13.26
CA HIS A 559 22.94 15.07 12.32
C HIS A 559 24.11 14.60 11.44
N LEU A 560 23.81 13.86 10.38
CA LEU A 560 24.75 13.61 9.29
C LEU A 560 24.60 14.80 8.35
N GLY A 561 25.67 15.55 8.18
CA GLY A 561 25.74 16.60 7.16
C GLY A 561 25.39 16.01 5.79
N PRO A 562 24.89 16.83 4.85
CA PRO A 562 24.44 16.35 3.57
C PRO A 562 25.56 15.56 2.87
N PRO A 563 25.25 14.44 2.21
CA PRO A 563 26.24 13.67 1.46
C PRO A 563 26.92 14.53 0.40
N ALA A 564 28.24 14.38 0.28
CA ALA A 564 29.04 15.08 -0.72
C ALA A 564 28.66 14.58 -2.12
N TYR A 565 28.08 15.44 -2.93
CA TYR A 565 27.78 15.16 -4.33
C TYR A 565 29.04 15.21 -5.17
N GLU A 566 29.44 14.11 -5.83
CA GLU A 566 30.42 14.14 -6.89
C GLU A 566 29.78 14.64 -8.18
N ALA A 567 30.32 15.73 -8.73
CA ALA A 567 29.93 16.29 -10.01
C ALA A 567 30.41 15.37 -11.14
N GLY A 568 29.49 14.74 -11.86
CA GLY A 568 29.80 14.17 -13.16
C GLY A 568 29.23 12.81 -13.54
N SER A 569 27.94 12.56 -13.49
CA SER A 569 27.35 11.52 -14.31
C SER A 569 26.04 11.95 -14.93
N LEU A 570 26.08 12.10 -16.24
CA LEU A 570 24.91 12.21 -17.10
C LEU A 570 24.28 10.81 -17.24
N HIS A 571 23.36 10.46 -16.35
CA HIS A 571 22.43 9.38 -16.60
C HIS A 571 21.02 9.84 -16.18
N PRO A 572 19.99 9.58 -17.01
CA PRO A 572 18.62 9.93 -16.71
C PRO A 572 17.93 8.83 -15.88
N ALA A 573 18.46 8.51 -14.73
CA ALA A 573 17.72 7.85 -13.67
C ALA A 573 17.78 8.81 -12.50
N ALA A 574 16.63 9.38 -12.16
CA ALA A 574 16.50 10.16 -10.95
C ALA A 574 16.96 9.28 -9.80
N LYS A 575 18.19 9.51 -9.32
CA LYS A 575 18.54 9.03 -7.99
C LYS A 575 17.69 9.88 -7.06
N HIS A 576 16.59 9.33 -6.59
CA HIS A 576 16.09 9.73 -5.31
C HIS A 576 17.29 9.61 -4.36
N GLU A 577 17.75 10.74 -3.79
CA GLU A 577 18.47 10.64 -2.54
C GLU A 577 17.44 10.05 -1.61
N GLU A 578 17.60 8.77 -1.28
CA GLU A 578 16.87 8.23 -0.14
C GLU A 578 17.15 9.16 1.04
N PRO A 579 16.13 9.53 1.80
CA PRO A 579 16.36 10.22 3.05
C PRO A 579 17.35 9.36 3.82
N PRO A 580 18.37 9.95 4.45
CA PRO A 580 19.29 9.21 5.31
C PRO A 580 18.39 8.44 6.28
N GLU A 581 18.52 7.14 6.33
CA GLU A 581 17.73 6.15 7.06
C GLU A 581 16.80 6.81 8.10
N GLY A 582 15.61 7.20 7.61
CA GLY A 582 14.58 7.76 8.47
C GLY A 582 14.21 6.67 9.45
N THR A 583 14.10 6.99 10.72
CA THR A 583 13.78 6.10 11.83
C THR A 583 12.80 5.01 11.40
N LEU A 584 13.34 3.90 10.92
CA LEU A 584 12.58 2.68 10.68
C LEU A 584 11.96 2.28 12.02
N ALA A 585 10.78 1.73 11.99
CA ALA A 585 10.14 1.27 13.21
C ALA A 585 11.12 0.39 13.99
N SER A 586 11.32 0.67 15.27
CA SER A 586 12.11 -0.19 16.12
C SER A 586 11.58 -1.62 16.02
N GLY A 587 12.41 -2.55 15.60
CA GLY A 587 12.01 -3.92 15.41
C GLY A 587 13.18 -4.83 15.00
N PRO A 588 12.97 -6.14 15.02
CA PRO A 588 13.99 -7.08 14.63
C PRO A 588 14.28 -6.97 13.12
N VAL A 589 15.54 -7.06 12.76
CA VAL A 589 16.03 -7.04 11.38
C VAL A 589 16.52 -8.46 11.00
N GLN A 590 17.45 -9.03 11.76
CA GLN A 590 17.83 -10.43 11.67
C GLN A 590 17.23 -11.20 12.85
N PRO A 591 16.81 -12.47 12.72
CA PRO A 591 16.27 -13.25 13.84
C PRO A 591 17.32 -13.47 14.92
N GLU A 592 16.90 -13.53 16.21
CA GLU A 592 17.78 -13.83 17.34
C GLU A 592 17.98 -15.33 17.51
N ASP A 593 16.94 -16.12 17.18
CA ASP A 593 16.93 -17.59 17.30
C ASP A 593 16.49 -18.19 15.96
N ASP A 594 16.83 -19.45 15.75
CA ASP A 594 16.27 -20.28 14.69
C ASP A 594 14.73 -20.43 14.87
N HIS A 595 14.06 -21.06 13.92
CA HIS A 595 12.63 -21.31 14.05
C HIS A 595 12.33 -22.59 14.84
N THR A 596 13.23 -23.56 14.84
CA THR A 596 13.04 -24.84 15.53
C THR A 596 12.99 -24.63 17.05
N PRO A 597 11.93 -25.03 17.78
CA PRO A 597 11.87 -24.88 19.22
C PRO A 597 12.99 -25.65 19.94
N GLY A 598 13.75 -24.95 20.78
CA GLY A 598 14.87 -25.51 21.54
C GLY A 598 15.91 -24.45 21.86
N ALA A 599 17.00 -24.85 22.49
CA ALA A 599 18.11 -23.94 22.76
C ALA A 599 19.25 -24.19 21.76
N GLY A 600 19.65 -23.17 21.00
CA GLY A 600 20.88 -23.15 20.21
C GLY A 600 20.84 -24.01 18.95
N GLY A 601 19.88 -23.75 18.07
CA GLY A 601 19.81 -24.38 16.77
C GLY A 601 20.48 -23.56 15.66
N PHE A 602 20.56 -24.13 14.47
CA PHE A 602 21.10 -23.46 13.30
C PHE A 602 20.00 -23.30 12.24
N CYS A 603 19.93 -22.14 11.63
CA CYS A 603 19.20 -21.94 10.41
C CYS A 603 20.13 -21.56 9.26
N PHE A 604 19.60 -21.41 8.06
CA PHE A 604 20.30 -20.70 6.98
C PHE A 604 19.96 -19.21 7.09
N VAL A 605 20.97 -18.36 7.19
CA VAL A 605 20.84 -16.92 7.36
C VAL A 605 21.77 -16.20 6.40
N THR A 606 21.39 -15.02 5.93
CA THR A 606 22.28 -14.17 5.15
C THR A 606 23.16 -13.37 6.11
N GLY A 607 24.50 -13.44 5.89
CA GLY A 607 25.50 -12.67 6.62
C GLY A 607 25.29 -12.56 8.13
N ASN A 608 25.41 -13.66 8.88
CA ASN A 608 25.16 -13.68 10.31
C ASN A 608 25.89 -12.56 11.07
N SER A 609 25.22 -11.91 11.95
CA SER A 609 25.76 -10.78 12.72
C SER A 609 26.62 -11.27 13.90
N THR A 610 27.20 -10.33 14.62
CA THR A 610 27.84 -10.59 15.93
C THR A 610 27.15 -9.74 16.99
N PRO A 611 27.08 -10.21 18.25
CA PRO A 611 26.40 -9.48 19.31
C PRO A 611 26.84 -8.01 19.44
N GLY A 612 25.89 -7.10 19.33
CA GLY A 612 26.12 -5.65 19.46
C GLY A 612 26.45 -4.92 18.15
N ASN A 613 26.45 -5.61 17.03
CA ASN A 613 26.53 -4.95 15.73
C ASN A 613 25.20 -4.23 15.39
N PRO A 614 25.28 -3.07 14.73
CA PRO A 614 24.11 -2.43 14.18
C PRO A 614 23.53 -3.26 13.02
N PRO A 615 22.22 -3.15 12.74
CA PRO A 615 21.59 -3.68 11.52
C PRO A 615 22.35 -3.23 10.26
N GLY A 616 22.37 -4.06 9.23
CA GLY A 616 23.04 -3.74 7.98
C GLY A 616 24.56 -3.87 8.00
N THR A 617 25.15 -4.47 9.03
CA THR A 617 26.61 -4.67 9.08
C THR A 617 27.11 -5.77 8.13
N ASN A 618 26.34 -6.83 7.96
CA ASN A 618 26.66 -8.00 7.15
C ASN A 618 25.53 -8.38 6.20
N ASP A 619 24.58 -7.52 5.96
CA ASP A 619 23.45 -7.78 5.09
C ASP A 619 23.84 -8.02 3.62
N VAL A 620 22.88 -8.38 2.80
CA VAL A 620 23.12 -8.64 1.38
C VAL A 620 23.35 -7.33 0.66
N ASP A 621 24.56 -7.11 0.15
CA ASP A 621 24.94 -5.93 -0.63
C ASP A 621 25.43 -6.27 -2.03
N GLY A 622 25.15 -5.36 -2.96
CA GLY A 622 25.76 -5.33 -4.30
C GLY A 622 25.29 -6.42 -5.23
N GLY A 623 24.16 -7.08 -4.94
CA GLY A 623 23.61 -8.07 -5.84
C GLY A 623 22.76 -9.15 -5.18
N LYS A 624 22.99 -10.39 -5.53
CA LYS A 624 22.19 -11.52 -5.02
C LYS A 624 23.06 -12.67 -4.52
N THR A 625 22.49 -13.41 -3.56
CA THR A 625 23.03 -14.65 -3.02
C THR A 625 21.93 -15.73 -3.02
N THR A 626 22.30 -17.01 -3.29
CA THR A 626 21.33 -18.07 -3.53
C THR A 626 21.61 -19.29 -2.66
N LEU A 627 20.61 -19.74 -1.91
CA LEU A 627 20.58 -21.00 -1.16
C LEU A 627 19.80 -22.05 -1.96
N THR A 628 20.31 -23.27 -2.09
CA THR A 628 19.63 -24.32 -2.86
C THR A 628 19.61 -25.64 -2.09
N THR A 629 18.46 -26.32 -2.06
CA THR A 629 18.29 -27.62 -1.42
C THR A 629 19.14 -28.72 -2.09
N PRO A 630 19.46 -29.79 -1.39
CA PRO A 630 19.88 -31.06 -2.03
C PRO A 630 18.76 -31.58 -2.96
N PRO A 631 19.01 -32.61 -3.79
CA PRO A 631 17.96 -33.25 -4.59
C PRO A 631 16.87 -33.87 -3.72
N LEU A 632 15.62 -33.55 -3.98
CA LEU A 632 14.45 -33.99 -3.25
C LEU A 632 13.68 -35.03 -4.07
N GLY A 633 13.56 -36.24 -3.56
CA GLY A 633 12.96 -37.39 -4.26
C GLY A 633 11.43 -37.39 -4.24
N MET A 634 10.79 -36.74 -5.20
CA MET A 634 9.32 -36.55 -5.25
C MET A 634 8.65 -37.36 -6.39
N ALA A 635 9.37 -38.15 -7.16
CA ALA A 635 8.84 -38.82 -8.37
C ALA A 635 7.67 -39.76 -8.11
N THR A 636 7.59 -40.38 -6.93
CA THR A 636 6.52 -41.33 -6.57
C THR A 636 5.35 -40.71 -5.81
N MET A 637 5.44 -39.43 -5.49
CA MET A 637 4.42 -38.72 -4.73
C MET A 637 3.22 -38.37 -5.62
N THR A 638 2.05 -38.55 -5.08
CA THR A 638 0.78 -38.22 -5.76
C THR A 638 0.50 -36.73 -5.72
N ASP A 639 0.73 -36.09 -4.57
CA ASP A 639 0.46 -34.66 -4.34
C ASP A 639 1.56 -34.01 -3.48
N PRO A 640 2.79 -33.87 -4.04
CA PRO A 640 3.92 -33.34 -3.28
C PRO A 640 3.78 -31.85 -2.97
N HIS A 641 4.02 -31.52 -1.72
CA HIS A 641 4.09 -30.16 -1.19
C HIS A 641 5.45 -29.93 -0.55
N VAL A 642 5.91 -28.69 -0.60
CA VAL A 642 7.05 -28.16 0.14
C VAL A 642 6.56 -27.20 1.18
N HIS A 643 7.13 -27.29 2.38
CA HIS A 643 6.83 -26.43 3.52
C HIS A 643 8.12 -26.03 4.23
N PHE A 644 8.23 -24.80 4.71
CA PHE A 644 9.41 -24.27 5.41
C PHE A 644 9.07 -23.00 6.16
N ALA A 645 9.88 -22.65 7.15
CA ALA A 645 9.86 -21.33 7.79
C ALA A 645 10.83 -20.39 7.06
N ARG A 646 10.45 -19.12 6.94
CA ARG A 646 11.30 -18.07 6.38
C ARG A 646 11.23 -16.80 7.19
N TRP A 647 12.30 -16.02 7.14
CA TRP A 647 12.40 -14.65 7.59
C TRP A 647 12.81 -13.77 6.44
N PHE A 648 12.27 -12.56 6.34
CA PHE A 648 12.71 -11.59 5.36
C PHE A 648 12.54 -10.17 5.89
N TYR A 649 13.61 -9.41 5.84
CA TYR A 649 13.65 -7.99 6.13
C TYR A 649 14.27 -7.23 4.98
N MET A 650 13.69 -6.08 4.63
CA MET A 650 14.27 -5.08 3.75
C MET A 650 13.83 -3.70 4.22
N ASN A 651 14.68 -2.70 4.09
CA ASN A 651 14.36 -1.34 4.50
C ASN A 651 13.90 -0.43 3.35
N SER A 652 14.05 -0.86 2.11
CA SER A 652 13.70 -0.11 0.90
C SER A 652 12.57 -0.78 0.12
N PRO A 653 11.32 -0.82 0.62
CA PRO A 653 10.21 -1.42 -0.12
C PRO A 653 9.88 -0.61 -1.38
N GLY A 654 9.70 -1.32 -2.50
CA GLY A 654 9.44 -0.70 -3.81
C GLY A 654 10.67 -0.65 -4.72
N GLU A 655 11.84 -0.91 -4.20
CA GLU A 655 13.06 -1.17 -4.96
C GLU A 655 13.08 -2.63 -5.47
N PRO A 656 13.96 -2.98 -6.40
CA PRO A 656 14.05 -4.32 -6.93
C PRO A 656 14.54 -5.39 -5.93
N ASP A 657 14.71 -5.02 -4.65
CA ASP A 657 15.07 -5.91 -3.57
C ASP A 657 13.99 -6.94 -3.34
N SER A 658 14.40 -8.16 -3.11
CA SER A 658 13.43 -9.25 -3.04
C SER A 658 13.98 -10.52 -2.44
N PHE A 659 13.06 -11.32 -1.90
CA PHE A 659 13.30 -12.71 -1.59
C PHE A 659 12.52 -13.60 -2.56
N LEU A 660 13.25 -14.36 -3.39
CA LEU A 660 12.69 -15.18 -4.45
C LEU A 660 12.70 -16.64 -4.07
N ILE A 661 11.62 -17.34 -4.39
CA ILE A 661 11.47 -18.78 -4.21
C ILE A 661 11.24 -19.39 -5.60
N ASP A 662 12.11 -20.28 -6.02
CA ASP A 662 11.99 -21.00 -7.28
C ASP A 662 12.08 -22.51 -7.07
N VAL A 663 11.44 -23.29 -7.95
CA VAL A 663 11.47 -24.74 -7.96
C VAL A 663 11.96 -25.26 -9.32
N SER A 664 12.70 -26.37 -9.30
CA SER A 664 13.24 -27.02 -10.49
C SER A 664 13.04 -28.53 -10.44
N ALA A 665 12.72 -29.14 -11.59
CA ALA A 665 12.65 -30.61 -11.73
C ALA A 665 14.01 -31.27 -11.96
N ASP A 666 14.98 -30.51 -12.50
CA ASP A 666 16.27 -31.00 -13.00
C ASP A 666 17.50 -30.29 -12.41
N GLY A 667 17.29 -29.25 -11.61
CA GLY A 667 18.32 -28.38 -11.06
C GLY A 667 18.92 -27.39 -12.05
N VAL A 668 18.38 -27.30 -13.27
CA VAL A 668 18.84 -26.44 -14.36
C VAL A 668 17.76 -25.44 -14.76
N THR A 669 16.55 -25.93 -15.03
CA THR A 669 15.40 -25.11 -15.43
C THR A 669 14.61 -24.74 -14.18
N TRP A 670 14.50 -23.44 -13.91
CA TRP A 670 13.86 -22.92 -12.71
C TRP A 670 12.53 -22.22 -13.02
N VAL A 671 11.53 -22.54 -12.24
CA VAL A 671 10.19 -21.96 -12.31
C VAL A 671 9.94 -21.17 -11.03
N LYS A 672 9.58 -19.89 -11.15
CA LYS A 672 9.30 -19.04 -10.03
C LYS A 672 8.03 -19.48 -9.29
N VAL A 673 8.15 -19.68 -8.01
CA VAL A 673 7.02 -19.97 -7.10
C VAL A 673 6.50 -18.66 -6.51
N ARG A 674 7.39 -17.84 -5.95
CA ARG A 674 7.01 -16.60 -5.28
C ARG A 674 8.09 -15.53 -5.36
N SER A 675 7.68 -14.27 -5.36
CA SER A 675 8.53 -13.12 -5.06
C SER A 675 7.95 -12.42 -3.84
N ILE A 676 8.77 -12.17 -2.82
CA ILE A 676 8.43 -11.43 -1.63
C ILE A 676 9.15 -10.09 -1.75
N LEU A 677 8.38 -9.01 -1.82
CA LEU A 677 8.81 -7.65 -2.11
C LEU A 677 8.51 -6.70 -0.94
N THR A 678 8.19 -7.26 0.22
CA THR A 678 7.84 -6.51 1.43
C THR A 678 8.53 -7.12 2.62
N SER A 679 8.99 -6.27 3.53
CA SER A 679 9.59 -6.69 4.80
C SER A 679 8.59 -7.41 5.69
N GLU A 680 8.95 -8.59 6.16
CA GLU A 680 8.18 -9.39 7.11
C GLU A 680 9.13 -9.94 8.19
N PRO A 681 9.61 -9.08 9.13
CA PRO A 681 10.63 -9.44 10.11
C PRO A 681 10.05 -10.30 11.24
N ALA A 682 9.57 -11.45 10.89
CA ALA A 682 9.10 -12.51 11.75
C ALA A 682 9.18 -13.84 10.99
N TRP A 683 9.36 -14.93 11.69
CA TRP A 683 9.24 -16.23 11.08
C TRP A 683 7.86 -16.45 10.49
N ARG A 684 7.79 -16.88 9.23
CA ARG A 684 6.59 -17.15 8.46
C ARG A 684 6.66 -18.49 7.79
N HIS A 685 5.58 -19.26 7.90
CA HIS A 685 5.47 -20.52 7.17
C HIS A 685 5.07 -20.27 5.71
N GLU A 686 5.72 -20.97 4.81
CA GLU A 686 5.40 -20.99 3.39
C GLU A 686 5.13 -22.42 2.95
N THR A 687 4.08 -22.60 2.20
CA THR A 687 3.70 -23.88 1.61
C THR A 687 3.36 -23.72 0.15
N PHE A 688 3.86 -24.58 -0.71
CA PHE A 688 3.42 -24.64 -2.09
C PHE A 688 3.30 -26.06 -2.61
N ARG A 689 2.37 -26.28 -3.52
CA ARG A 689 2.15 -27.54 -4.21
C ARG A 689 3.08 -27.62 -5.41
N VAL A 690 3.97 -28.60 -5.43
CA VAL A 690 5.02 -28.72 -6.47
C VAL A 690 4.42 -28.92 -7.88
N ARG A 691 3.32 -29.66 -7.98
CA ARG A 691 2.65 -29.93 -9.27
C ARG A 691 2.05 -28.70 -9.95
N ASP A 692 1.86 -27.62 -9.23
CA ASP A 692 1.34 -26.38 -9.82
C ASP A 692 2.40 -25.67 -10.68
N TYR A 693 3.67 -26.03 -10.51
CA TYR A 693 4.82 -25.38 -11.15
C TYR A 693 5.58 -26.34 -12.08
N ILE A 694 5.87 -27.55 -11.62
CA ILE A 694 6.70 -28.54 -12.34
C ILE A 694 6.09 -29.93 -12.25
N THR A 695 6.54 -30.83 -13.14
CA THR A 695 6.33 -32.28 -12.94
C THR A 695 7.35 -32.80 -11.93
N PRO A 696 6.91 -33.40 -10.80
CA PRO A 696 7.81 -33.89 -9.78
C PRO A 696 8.71 -35.02 -10.29
N THR A 697 10.01 -34.96 -9.93
CA THR A 697 11.02 -35.94 -10.29
C THR A 697 11.73 -36.46 -9.05
N SER A 698 12.74 -37.33 -9.22
CA SER A 698 13.65 -37.76 -8.14
C SER A 698 14.71 -36.72 -7.79
N THR A 699 14.76 -35.60 -8.51
CA THR A 699 15.80 -34.58 -8.41
C THR A 699 15.26 -33.16 -8.28
N VAL A 700 14.05 -33.04 -7.77
CA VAL A 700 13.43 -31.72 -7.48
C VAL A 700 14.39 -30.92 -6.58
N ARG A 701 14.52 -29.65 -6.86
CA ARG A 701 15.25 -28.70 -6.01
C ARG A 701 14.42 -27.43 -5.80
N VAL A 702 14.60 -26.84 -4.65
CA VAL A 702 14.08 -25.50 -4.30
C VAL A 702 15.27 -24.59 -4.07
N ARG A 703 15.18 -23.34 -4.52
CA ARG A 703 16.18 -22.32 -4.20
C ARG A 703 15.54 -21.07 -3.66
N PHE A 704 16.29 -20.40 -2.82
CA PHE A 704 15.98 -19.16 -2.16
C PHE A 704 17.02 -18.13 -2.56
N THR A 705 16.58 -17.01 -3.14
CA THR A 705 17.50 -15.95 -3.56
C THR A 705 17.15 -14.69 -2.82
N ALA A 706 18.05 -14.22 -1.97
CA ALA A 706 18.00 -12.89 -1.39
C ALA A 706 18.77 -11.94 -2.30
N GLN A 707 18.21 -10.81 -2.64
CA GLN A 707 18.87 -9.85 -3.51
C GLN A 707 18.64 -8.41 -3.02
N ASP A 708 19.72 -7.66 -3.04
CA ASP A 708 19.81 -6.23 -2.91
C ASP A 708 20.31 -5.65 -4.25
N GLN A 709 19.50 -4.82 -4.87
CA GLN A 709 19.83 -4.14 -6.12
C GLN A 709 19.86 -2.64 -5.86
N ALA A 710 20.82 -1.97 -6.46
CA ALA A 710 21.03 -0.54 -6.26
C ALA A 710 19.76 0.31 -6.44
N PRO A 711 19.49 1.29 -5.55
CA PRO A 711 20.40 1.73 -4.48
C PRO A 711 20.50 0.71 -3.34
N GLU A 712 21.66 0.64 -2.70
CA GLU A 712 21.93 -0.31 -1.61
C GLU A 712 21.03 -0.03 -0.42
N GLY A 713 20.42 -1.09 0.12
CA GLY A 713 19.53 -1.10 1.29
C GLY A 713 19.98 -2.15 2.30
N VAL A 714 19.22 -2.36 3.37
CA VAL A 714 19.44 -3.51 4.28
C VAL A 714 18.52 -4.64 3.85
N VAL A 715 19.11 -5.76 3.43
CA VAL A 715 18.39 -6.98 3.05
C VAL A 715 18.88 -8.16 3.88
N GLU A 716 17.98 -8.74 4.68
CA GLU A 716 18.26 -9.90 5.53
C GLU A 716 17.22 -10.99 5.28
N ALA A 717 17.70 -12.23 5.15
CA ALA A 717 16.84 -13.39 4.95
C ALA A 717 17.29 -14.59 5.78
N ALA A 718 16.33 -15.42 6.20
CA ALA A 718 16.64 -16.71 6.79
C ALA A 718 15.63 -17.77 6.32
N VAL A 719 16.07 -19.04 6.37
CA VAL A 719 15.27 -20.24 6.04
C VAL A 719 15.56 -21.31 7.07
N ASP A 720 14.50 -21.93 7.56
CA ASP A 720 14.56 -23.00 8.55
C ASP A 720 13.42 -24.01 8.37
N ASP A 721 13.49 -25.12 9.10
CA ASP A 721 12.44 -26.14 9.19
C ASP A 721 11.90 -26.58 7.81
N PHE A 722 12.83 -26.86 6.89
CA PHE A 722 12.45 -27.23 5.53
C PHE A 722 11.97 -28.67 5.44
N GLU A 723 10.81 -28.88 4.86
CA GLU A 723 10.25 -30.22 4.66
C GLU A 723 9.50 -30.37 3.33
N PHE A 724 9.32 -31.62 2.93
CA PHE A 724 8.37 -31.97 1.89
C PHE A 724 7.59 -33.22 2.22
N TYR A 725 6.36 -33.30 1.72
CA TYR A 725 5.43 -34.37 2.00
C TYR A 725 4.47 -34.64 0.84
N ASP A 726 3.83 -35.79 0.84
CA ASP A 726 2.72 -36.12 -0.08
C ASP A 726 1.37 -35.85 0.63
N ALA A 727 0.71 -34.79 0.27
CA ALA A 727 -0.58 -34.40 0.86
C ALA A 727 -1.72 -35.42 0.57
N ALA A 728 -1.55 -36.27 -0.44
CA ALA A 728 -2.49 -37.38 -0.69
C ALA A 728 -2.49 -38.46 0.41
N LEU A 729 -1.46 -38.49 1.25
CA LEU A 729 -1.35 -39.42 2.39
C LEU A 729 -2.05 -38.87 3.63
N THR A 730 -2.42 -37.59 3.66
CA THR A 730 -3.26 -37.05 4.72
C THR A 730 -4.70 -37.53 4.50
N PRO A 731 -5.38 -38.14 5.48
CA PRO A 731 -6.80 -38.35 5.36
C PRO A 731 -7.46 -37.01 5.11
N ALA A 732 -8.25 -36.89 4.04
CA ALA A 732 -9.10 -35.71 3.83
C ALA A 732 -9.82 -35.45 5.15
N GLY A 733 -9.59 -34.27 5.76
CA GLY A 733 -9.91 -33.97 7.15
C GLY A 733 -11.17 -34.66 7.62
N ALA A 734 -11.04 -35.59 8.59
CA ALA A 734 -12.15 -36.37 9.07
C ALA A 734 -13.23 -35.42 9.54
N SER A 735 -14.32 -35.35 8.80
CA SER A 735 -15.52 -34.66 9.24
C SER A 735 -15.88 -35.28 10.60
N ASP A 736 -15.89 -34.43 11.61
CA ASP A 736 -16.22 -34.78 12.98
C ASP A 736 -17.50 -35.64 13.05
N PRO A 737 -17.44 -36.86 13.59
CA PRO A 737 -18.59 -37.74 13.64
C PRO A 737 -19.72 -37.28 14.57
N GLN A 738 -19.54 -36.21 15.34
CA GLN A 738 -20.51 -35.76 16.36
C GLN A 738 -21.43 -34.61 15.94
N THR A 739 -21.30 -34.08 14.75
CA THR A 739 -22.29 -33.13 14.26
C THR A 739 -22.65 -33.46 12.81
N THR A 740 -23.91 -33.82 12.56
CA THR A 740 -24.54 -33.44 11.30
C THR A 740 -24.38 -31.93 11.24
N PRO A 741 -23.57 -31.38 10.34
CA PRO A 741 -23.41 -29.91 10.26
C PRO A 741 -24.81 -29.37 10.03
N ALA A 742 -25.21 -28.37 10.81
CA ALA A 742 -26.35 -27.56 10.40
C ALA A 742 -26.10 -27.16 8.93
N PRO A 743 -27.08 -27.40 8.04
CA PRO A 743 -26.86 -27.13 6.62
C PRO A 743 -26.28 -25.75 6.46
N GLN A 744 -25.13 -25.65 5.78
CA GLN A 744 -24.43 -24.38 5.62
C GLN A 744 -24.54 -23.94 4.17
N MET A 745 -24.49 -22.61 3.97
CA MET A 745 -24.32 -22.08 2.64
C MET A 745 -23.01 -22.61 2.04
N THR A 746 -23.08 -23.20 0.87
CA THR A 746 -21.90 -23.60 0.10
C THR A 746 -22.00 -23.09 -1.33
N VAL A 747 -20.83 -22.83 -1.94
CA VAL A 747 -20.73 -22.41 -3.33
C VAL A 747 -19.75 -23.33 -4.03
N GLY A 748 -20.28 -24.14 -4.95
CA GLY A 748 -19.48 -25.08 -5.73
C GLY A 748 -18.47 -24.38 -6.65
N ALA A 749 -17.45 -25.10 -7.07
CA ALA A 749 -16.55 -24.60 -8.10
C ALA A 749 -17.28 -24.46 -9.44
N PRO A 750 -16.99 -23.39 -10.24
CA PRO A 750 -17.56 -23.25 -11.56
C PRO A 750 -17.15 -24.40 -12.48
N ARG A 751 -18.09 -24.92 -13.27
CA ARG A 751 -17.84 -26.03 -14.22
C ARG A 751 -18.50 -25.77 -15.56
N PRO A 752 -17.80 -25.99 -16.69
CA PRO A 752 -16.35 -26.25 -16.78
C PRO A 752 -15.51 -25.04 -16.35
N ASN A 753 -14.27 -25.27 -15.93
CA ASN A 753 -13.30 -24.23 -15.65
C ASN A 753 -11.90 -24.74 -16.07
N PRO A 754 -11.31 -24.22 -17.15
CA PRO A 754 -11.76 -23.12 -18.00
C PRO A 754 -13.08 -23.37 -18.76
N ALA A 755 -13.84 -22.30 -18.99
CA ALA A 755 -15.10 -22.33 -19.74
C ALA A 755 -15.01 -21.54 -21.06
N ALA A 756 -15.66 -22.06 -22.11
CA ALA A 756 -15.64 -21.43 -23.45
C ALA A 756 -17.03 -21.04 -23.96
N ARG A 757 -18.11 -21.58 -23.43
CA ARG A 757 -19.48 -21.30 -23.84
C ARG A 757 -20.40 -20.93 -22.69
N SER A 758 -20.33 -21.67 -21.62
CA SER A 758 -21.01 -21.37 -20.38
C SER A 758 -20.29 -22.02 -19.20
N ALA A 759 -20.49 -21.48 -18.00
CA ALA A 759 -20.05 -22.07 -16.75
C ALA A 759 -21.21 -22.11 -15.76
N SER A 760 -21.42 -23.25 -15.14
CA SER A 760 -22.42 -23.40 -14.08
C SER A 760 -21.76 -23.34 -12.70
N ILE A 761 -22.43 -22.73 -11.74
CA ILE A 761 -22.05 -22.70 -10.32
C ILE A 761 -23.28 -23.08 -9.48
N THR A 762 -23.08 -23.89 -8.47
CA THR A 762 -24.16 -24.30 -7.56
C THR A 762 -24.03 -23.57 -6.23
N LEU A 763 -25.04 -22.76 -5.91
CA LEU A 763 -25.25 -22.18 -4.59
C LEU A 763 -26.17 -23.12 -3.81
N THR A 764 -25.75 -23.58 -2.63
CA THR A 764 -26.60 -24.36 -1.72
C THR A 764 -26.86 -23.55 -0.46
N LEU A 765 -28.14 -23.33 -0.16
CA LEU A 765 -28.56 -22.60 1.03
C LEU A 765 -29.15 -23.52 2.10
N PRO A 766 -28.83 -23.31 3.38
CA PRO A 766 -29.40 -24.10 4.46
C PRO A 766 -30.89 -23.80 4.74
N ALA A 767 -31.32 -22.58 4.46
CA ALA A 767 -32.65 -22.05 4.62
C ALA A 767 -32.91 -21.00 3.52
N PRO A 768 -34.19 -20.68 3.23
CA PRO A 768 -34.46 -19.58 2.31
C PRO A 768 -33.81 -18.28 2.79
N ALA A 769 -33.05 -17.62 1.92
CA ALA A 769 -32.34 -16.38 2.23
C ALA A 769 -32.28 -15.44 1.03
N LEU A 770 -32.14 -14.16 1.30
CA LEU A 770 -31.74 -13.20 0.26
C LEU A 770 -30.33 -13.57 -0.20
N ALA A 771 -30.20 -13.82 -1.50
CA ALA A 771 -28.93 -14.17 -2.12
C ALA A 771 -28.62 -13.22 -3.26
N HIS A 772 -27.34 -12.88 -3.39
CA HIS A 772 -26.78 -12.13 -4.51
C HIS A 772 -25.62 -12.92 -5.07
N VAL A 773 -25.69 -13.27 -6.35
CA VAL A 773 -24.57 -13.92 -7.07
C VAL A 773 -24.26 -13.13 -8.31
N ALA A 774 -23.02 -12.70 -8.47
CA ALA A 774 -22.59 -11.93 -9.62
C ALA A 774 -21.19 -12.32 -10.08
N VAL A 775 -20.92 -12.04 -11.36
CA VAL A 775 -19.61 -12.22 -11.99
C VAL A 775 -18.89 -10.89 -12.00
N TYR A 776 -17.62 -10.92 -11.64
CA TYR A 776 -16.71 -9.76 -11.61
C TYR A 776 -15.49 -10.05 -12.47
N ASP A 777 -14.91 -9.01 -13.05
CA ASP A 777 -13.61 -9.10 -13.72
C ASP A 777 -12.45 -8.93 -12.70
N LEU A 778 -11.21 -9.00 -13.19
CA LEU A 778 -10.02 -8.86 -12.34
C LEU A 778 -9.92 -7.48 -11.65
N ALA A 779 -10.54 -6.46 -12.25
CA ALA A 779 -10.60 -5.12 -11.66
C ALA A 779 -11.73 -4.96 -10.62
N GLY A 780 -12.41 -6.05 -10.24
CA GLY A 780 -13.53 -6.03 -9.31
C GLY A 780 -14.82 -5.42 -9.88
N ARG A 781 -14.87 -5.11 -11.17
CA ARG A 781 -16.08 -4.55 -11.80
C ARG A 781 -17.11 -5.66 -12.00
N LYS A 782 -18.35 -5.39 -11.60
CA LYS A 782 -19.45 -6.30 -11.82
C LYS A 782 -19.74 -6.43 -13.33
N VAL A 783 -19.58 -7.62 -13.85
CA VAL A 783 -19.82 -7.98 -15.25
C VAL A 783 -21.29 -8.34 -15.46
N ARG A 784 -21.84 -9.21 -14.60
CA ARG A 784 -23.23 -9.66 -14.68
C ARG A 784 -23.73 -10.18 -13.34
N THR A 785 -24.97 -9.86 -13.00
CA THR A 785 -25.68 -10.49 -11.89
C THR A 785 -26.33 -11.78 -12.39
N LEU A 786 -26.09 -12.89 -11.69
CA LEU A 786 -26.65 -14.21 -11.97
C LEU A 786 -27.87 -14.50 -11.12
N LEU A 787 -27.91 -13.99 -9.90
CA LEU A 787 -29.03 -14.14 -8.96
C LEU A 787 -29.09 -12.89 -8.07
N GLU A 788 -30.28 -12.36 -7.90
CA GLU A 788 -30.55 -11.27 -6.97
C GLU A 788 -31.97 -11.43 -6.42
N GLY A 789 -32.09 -11.69 -5.11
CA GLY A 789 -33.38 -11.85 -4.43
C GLY A 789 -33.46 -13.08 -3.55
N GLN A 790 -34.70 -13.47 -3.20
CA GLN A 790 -34.97 -14.62 -2.34
C GLN A 790 -34.63 -15.93 -3.06
N ALA A 791 -33.69 -16.68 -2.50
CA ALA A 791 -33.39 -18.04 -2.95
C ALA A 791 -33.91 -19.07 -1.95
N ALA A 792 -34.43 -20.20 -2.47
CA ALA A 792 -34.95 -21.28 -1.64
C ALA A 792 -33.83 -22.05 -0.91
N ALA A 793 -34.18 -22.78 0.13
CA ALA A 793 -33.29 -23.76 0.74
C ALA A 793 -32.92 -24.87 -0.26
N GLY A 794 -31.70 -25.40 -0.16
CA GLY A 794 -31.17 -26.42 -1.05
C GLY A 794 -30.32 -25.87 -2.20
N PRO A 795 -29.93 -26.71 -3.16
CA PRO A 795 -29.04 -26.35 -4.26
C PRO A 795 -29.77 -25.54 -5.34
N THR A 796 -29.20 -24.42 -5.73
CA THR A 796 -29.60 -23.60 -6.88
C THR A 796 -28.44 -23.54 -7.86
N THR A 797 -28.60 -24.03 -9.08
CA THR A 797 -27.58 -23.97 -10.12
C THR A 797 -27.80 -22.73 -10.96
N LEU A 798 -26.79 -21.92 -11.09
CA LEU A 798 -26.75 -20.71 -11.89
C LEU A 798 -25.79 -20.90 -13.05
N GLU A 799 -26.10 -20.31 -14.19
CA GLU A 799 -25.28 -20.41 -15.39
C GLU A 799 -24.87 -19.04 -15.88
N TRP A 800 -23.58 -18.90 -16.26
CA TRP A 800 -23.07 -17.73 -16.94
C TRP A 800 -22.64 -18.08 -18.37
N ASP A 801 -23.17 -17.35 -19.34
CA ASP A 801 -22.96 -17.54 -20.77
C ASP A 801 -21.80 -16.71 -21.35
N GLY A 802 -20.93 -16.17 -20.49
CA GLY A 802 -19.80 -15.32 -20.89
C GLY A 802 -20.21 -13.96 -21.45
N LYS A 803 -21.37 -13.43 -21.06
CA LYS A 803 -21.84 -12.12 -21.48
C LYS A 803 -21.94 -11.15 -20.29
N ASP A 804 -21.75 -9.87 -20.59
CA ASP A 804 -21.97 -8.78 -19.64
C ASP A 804 -23.48 -8.47 -19.43
N ALA A 805 -23.77 -7.48 -18.58
CA ALA A 805 -25.15 -7.06 -18.30
C ALA A 805 -25.90 -6.50 -19.52
N LEU A 806 -25.18 -6.12 -20.57
CA LEU A 806 -25.73 -5.63 -21.84
C LEU A 806 -25.84 -6.74 -22.90
N GLY A 807 -25.52 -8.00 -22.54
CA GLY A 807 -25.58 -9.14 -23.46
C GLY A 807 -24.37 -9.24 -24.40
N ARG A 808 -23.34 -8.47 -24.25
CA ARG A 808 -22.12 -8.50 -25.06
C ARG A 808 -21.16 -9.56 -24.52
N GLY A 809 -20.54 -10.32 -25.39
CA GLY A 809 -19.54 -11.31 -25.03
C GLY A 809 -18.30 -10.66 -24.40
N VAL A 810 -17.86 -11.20 -23.28
CA VAL A 810 -16.67 -10.73 -22.60
C VAL A 810 -15.38 -11.30 -23.22
N SER A 811 -14.24 -10.69 -22.94
CA SER A 811 -12.92 -11.15 -23.41
C SER A 811 -12.48 -12.41 -22.66
N SER A 812 -11.56 -13.19 -23.27
CA SER A 812 -10.85 -14.24 -22.55
C SER A 812 -10.10 -13.64 -21.35
N GLY A 813 -10.19 -14.30 -20.20
CA GLY A 813 -9.57 -13.79 -18.99
C GLY A 813 -10.01 -14.53 -17.73
N VAL A 814 -9.57 -14.04 -16.59
CA VAL A 814 -9.98 -14.53 -15.26
C VAL A 814 -11.15 -13.68 -14.77
N TYR A 815 -12.16 -14.35 -14.26
CA TYR A 815 -13.34 -13.77 -13.66
C TYR A 815 -13.57 -14.37 -12.27
N TRP A 816 -14.23 -13.62 -11.43
CA TRP A 816 -14.63 -14.07 -10.09
C TRP A 816 -16.13 -14.15 -10.00
N ILE A 817 -16.65 -15.28 -9.53
CA ILE A 817 -18.05 -15.42 -9.21
C ILE A 817 -18.17 -15.24 -7.70
N ARG A 818 -18.82 -14.15 -7.29
CA ARG A 818 -19.05 -13.82 -5.89
C ARG A 818 -20.50 -14.14 -5.54
N ALA A 819 -20.71 -14.95 -4.50
CA ALA A 819 -22.01 -15.34 -4.00
C ALA A 819 -22.16 -14.89 -2.54
N ALA A 820 -23.16 -14.08 -2.26
CA ALA A 820 -23.48 -13.59 -0.91
C ALA A 820 -24.89 -14.04 -0.50
N ALA A 821 -25.04 -14.66 0.64
CA ALA A 821 -26.32 -14.99 1.27
C ALA A 821 -26.15 -15.28 2.75
N GLY A 822 -27.16 -14.97 3.55
CA GLY A 822 -27.17 -15.29 4.98
C GLY A 822 -25.98 -14.70 5.76
N GLY A 823 -25.48 -13.52 5.36
CA GLY A 823 -24.31 -12.87 5.97
C GLY A 823 -22.95 -13.44 5.59
N ARG A 824 -22.89 -14.39 4.65
CA ARG A 824 -21.66 -15.01 4.15
C ARG A 824 -21.40 -14.63 2.71
N VAL A 825 -20.12 -14.54 2.36
CA VAL A 825 -19.66 -14.29 0.99
C VAL A 825 -18.68 -15.37 0.60
N PHE A 826 -18.85 -15.92 -0.60
CA PHE A 826 -17.92 -16.87 -1.21
C PHE A 826 -17.49 -16.36 -2.58
N GLU A 827 -16.23 -16.55 -2.91
CA GLU A 827 -15.68 -16.24 -4.22
C GLU A 827 -15.15 -17.50 -4.88
N ARG A 828 -15.33 -17.58 -6.20
CA ARG A 828 -14.84 -18.69 -7.01
C ARG A 828 -14.22 -18.16 -8.29
N LYS A 829 -12.99 -18.52 -8.52
CA LYS A 829 -12.26 -18.18 -9.75
C LYS A 829 -12.80 -18.96 -10.95
N LEU A 830 -13.03 -18.27 -12.03
CA LEU A 830 -13.42 -18.83 -13.33
C LEU A 830 -12.49 -18.30 -14.41
N VAL A 831 -11.88 -19.19 -15.16
CA VAL A 831 -11.12 -18.86 -16.36
C VAL A 831 -12.05 -18.95 -17.56
N TRP A 832 -12.23 -17.86 -18.28
CA TRP A 832 -13.02 -17.78 -19.49
C TRP A 832 -12.11 -17.77 -20.71
N VAL A 833 -12.39 -18.62 -21.68
CA VAL A 833 -11.64 -18.74 -22.94
C VAL A 833 -12.64 -18.58 -24.10
N ARG A 834 -12.40 -17.59 -24.95
CA ARG A 834 -13.25 -17.33 -26.15
C ARG A 834 -12.56 -17.81 -27.40
#